data_fd41ffd3cefb30e161a1ef6ecf8f9d7a
#
_entry.id   fd41ffd3cefb30e161a1ef6ecf8f9d7a
#
_cell.length_a   1.000
_cell.length_b   1.000
_cell.length_c   1.000
_cell.angle_alpha   90.00
_cell.angle_beta   90.00
_cell.angle_gamma   90.00
#
_symmetry.space_group_name_H-M   'P 1'
#
loop_
_entity.id
_entity.type
_entity.pdbx_description
1 polymer ?
#
loop_
_entity_poly.entity_id
_entity_poly.type
_entity_poly.pdbx_seq_one_letter_code
_entity_poly.pdbx_strand_id
1 'polypeptide(L)'
;MHNKTLHLALAITLGSGISPMLFAAVANDANPEPAATQNSHFDSKGKAPSSYTIEAQNAVRKTLPFADNRDFEEARKGFIAAPSYNKIMAEAGNVAWNMGSYDFLLGGKDYDSINPSLQRQAVLNMAFGLYEVVPEKIYQVRGFDLANITFIKGDTGWIVFDTLMSKETAKAALDFINEKLGKRPVVAIVISHSHADHFGGVRGLVDEADVRSGKIPLIAPTGFMEHAVAENVYAGNAMTRRAFFQYGVMLPHSPYGHVDMAIGKNASLGNMGLIEPNRYIEKDFESLTIDGVEMEFQSTPGTEAPAEMNTWFPQFKAFWAAENIVGTIHNIYTLRGALVRDPLVWSKNINNALYRYGQQADVMFASHSWPRWGNERIQDVMRAQRDAYANLNNAVLHAANQGVTINEIQNVYKLPESLKNNWATHSYHGSEEHNSRAVINRYLGYWDANPATLMPLSPKDSAPLYMEMMGGADKIMVKGKSLFDQGKYREAYEILNKLVYAEPQNTQAKDLLADVYEQVGYQKESAGVRNSFLAAAYELRHGMPKGVPPKPTGPDMIRAMSTELWLEYLGIALDGSKVADQHLVLNLRTPDNGEQFVVELSNSTLTTIKGQQAKKADLTITLDRSDLEGVMARKTSFAQLVAAGKATFEGDHKPFERLMAAITPFTPTFELLPGTQQ
;
A
#
# COMPACT_ATOMS: atom_id res chain seq x y z
N MET A 1 -15.87 -57.99 -19.27
CA MET A 1 -16.37 -57.01 -20.25
C MET A 1 -15.81 -55.68 -19.83
N HIS A 2 -15.15 -55.01 -20.75
CA HIS A 2 -14.11 -54.03 -20.52
C HIS A 2 -14.60 -52.68 -19.94
N ASN A 3 -14.11 -52.35 -18.75
CA ASN A 3 -14.15 -50.99 -18.23
C ASN A 3 -13.05 -50.16 -18.93
N LYS A 4 -13.46 -49.20 -19.75
CA LYS A 4 -12.57 -48.17 -20.28
C LYS A 4 -12.59 -46.99 -19.32
N THR A 5 -11.58 -46.92 -18.49
CA THR A 5 -11.25 -45.75 -17.67
C THR A 5 -10.83 -44.62 -18.60
N LEU A 6 -11.65 -43.58 -18.67
CA LEU A 6 -11.35 -42.35 -19.38
C LEU A 6 -10.47 -41.49 -18.50
N HIS A 7 -9.16 -41.50 -18.69
CA HIS A 7 -8.26 -40.51 -18.12
C HIS A 7 -8.45 -39.19 -18.86
N LEU A 8 -9.26 -38.31 -18.30
CA LEU A 8 -9.29 -36.91 -18.70
C LEU A 8 -8.29 -36.14 -17.83
N ALA A 9 -7.04 -36.15 -18.26
CA ALA A 9 -6.02 -35.28 -17.75
C ALA A 9 -6.26 -33.86 -18.27
N LEU A 10 -7.03 -33.06 -17.53
CA LEU A 10 -7.08 -31.63 -17.76
C LEU A 10 -5.84 -30.99 -17.11
N ALA A 11 -4.72 -31.10 -17.78
CA ALA A 11 -3.52 -30.37 -17.45
C ALA A 11 -3.75 -28.89 -17.81
N ILE A 12 -4.31 -28.12 -16.89
CA ILE A 12 -4.18 -26.67 -16.93
C ILE A 12 -2.77 -26.36 -16.45
N THR A 13 -1.82 -26.42 -17.38
CA THR A 13 -0.49 -25.85 -17.20
C THR A 13 -0.60 -24.33 -17.12
N LEU A 14 -1.00 -23.83 -15.97
CA LEU A 14 -0.73 -22.45 -15.59
C LEU A 14 0.71 -22.43 -15.10
N GLY A 15 1.62 -21.93 -15.95
CA GLY A 15 3.02 -21.75 -15.65
C GLY A 15 3.21 -20.91 -14.38
N SER A 16 3.37 -21.60 -13.27
CA SER A 16 3.79 -21.02 -12.00
C SER A 16 5.24 -21.39 -11.71
N GLY A 17 6.08 -21.12 -12.67
CA GLY A 17 7.53 -21.13 -12.50
C GLY A 17 8.03 -19.71 -12.38
N ILE A 18 7.61 -18.95 -11.36
CA ILE A 18 8.29 -17.70 -11.03
C ILE A 18 9.36 -18.07 -10.04
N SER A 19 10.57 -18.23 -10.57
CA SER A 19 11.77 -18.35 -9.78
C SER A 19 11.90 -17.14 -8.85
N PRO A 20 12.16 -17.32 -7.55
CA PRO A 20 12.48 -16.19 -6.65
C PRO A 20 13.64 -15.33 -7.12
N MET A 21 14.42 -15.84 -8.08
CA MET A 21 15.63 -15.18 -8.59
C MET A 21 15.40 -13.87 -9.35
N LEU A 22 14.22 -13.62 -9.95
CA LEU A 22 14.02 -12.38 -10.72
C LEU A 22 13.81 -11.14 -9.84
N PHE A 23 13.30 -11.32 -8.61
CA PHE A 23 13.17 -10.23 -7.66
C PHE A 23 14.49 -9.87 -6.97
N ALA A 24 15.36 -10.87 -6.76
CA ALA A 24 16.68 -10.65 -6.20
C ALA A 24 17.52 -9.71 -7.08
N ALA A 25 17.34 -9.75 -8.40
CA ALA A 25 18.09 -8.90 -9.32
C ALA A 25 17.68 -7.42 -9.28
N VAL A 26 16.39 -7.12 -9.01
CA VAL A 26 15.89 -5.74 -8.95
C VAL A 26 16.11 -5.11 -7.57
N ALA A 27 16.12 -5.93 -6.50
CA ALA A 27 16.31 -5.47 -5.14
C ALA A 27 17.80 -5.46 -4.68
N ASN A 28 18.67 -6.16 -5.41
CA ASN A 28 20.06 -6.36 -5.00
C ASN A 28 21.05 -5.34 -5.51
N ASP A 29 20.71 -4.60 -6.57
CA ASP A 29 21.60 -3.58 -7.06
C ASP A 29 21.19 -2.22 -6.52
N ALA A 30 22.11 -1.59 -5.80
CA ALA A 30 21.97 -0.19 -5.43
C ALA A 30 21.78 0.72 -6.67
N ASN A 31 21.95 0.15 -7.87
CA ASN A 31 21.75 0.79 -9.15
C ASN A 31 21.72 -0.30 -10.25
N PRO A 32 20.60 -1.04 -10.44
CA PRO A 32 20.48 -1.78 -11.68
C PRO A 32 20.51 -0.74 -12.81
N GLU A 33 21.56 -0.73 -13.59
CA GLU A 33 21.51 0.02 -14.84
C GLU A 33 20.35 -0.58 -15.64
N PRO A 34 19.37 0.26 -16.05
CA PRO A 34 18.31 -0.22 -16.92
C PRO A 34 18.96 -0.86 -18.14
N ALA A 35 18.42 -1.98 -18.58
CA ALA A 35 18.88 -2.60 -19.82
C ALA A 35 18.97 -1.53 -20.89
N ALA A 36 20.12 -1.44 -21.56
CA ALA A 36 20.37 -0.45 -22.58
C ALA A 36 19.20 -0.44 -23.56
N THR A 37 18.47 0.65 -23.61
CA THR A 37 17.42 0.83 -24.59
C THR A 37 18.09 1.17 -25.92
N GLN A 38 17.54 0.70 -27.02
CA GLN A 38 17.99 1.12 -28.35
C GLN A 38 17.63 2.57 -28.66
N ASN A 39 17.04 3.28 -27.70
CA ASN A 39 16.55 4.63 -27.83
C ASN A 39 17.65 5.63 -27.49
N SER A 40 18.04 6.44 -28.49
CA SER A 40 19.09 7.45 -28.33
C SER A 40 18.74 8.61 -27.37
N HIS A 41 17.45 8.75 -27.03
CA HIS A 41 16.99 9.77 -26.09
C HIS A 41 17.02 9.31 -24.64
N PHE A 42 17.21 8.01 -24.40
CA PHE A 42 17.23 7.47 -23.06
C PHE A 42 18.60 7.71 -22.40
N ASP A 43 18.57 8.25 -21.18
CA ASP A 43 19.71 8.32 -20.28
C ASP A 43 19.43 7.35 -19.12
N SER A 44 20.36 6.42 -18.83
CA SER A 44 20.23 5.42 -17.75
C SER A 44 20.00 6.06 -16.36
N LYS A 45 20.37 7.33 -16.19
CA LYS A 45 20.16 8.12 -14.97
C LYS A 45 18.90 8.97 -15.00
N GLY A 46 18.11 8.92 -16.07
CA GLY A 46 17.05 9.87 -16.35
C GLY A 46 17.58 11.21 -16.89
N LYS A 47 16.71 12.05 -17.43
CA LYS A 47 17.11 13.37 -17.90
C LYS A 47 17.54 14.26 -16.74
N ALA A 48 18.56 15.09 -16.98
CA ALA A 48 18.97 16.10 -16.02
C ALA A 48 17.82 17.08 -15.71
N PRO A 49 17.74 17.62 -14.49
CA PRO A 49 16.82 18.69 -14.16
C PRO A 49 17.04 19.87 -15.09
N SER A 50 15.95 20.38 -15.68
CA SER A 50 15.99 21.59 -16.50
C SER A 50 16.21 22.85 -15.64
N SER A 51 16.53 23.97 -16.27
CA SER A 51 16.63 25.27 -15.57
C SER A 51 15.32 25.62 -14.83
N TYR A 52 14.16 25.30 -15.39
CA TYR A 52 12.84 25.51 -14.75
C TYR A 52 12.62 24.63 -13.54
N THR A 53 13.07 23.37 -13.59
CA THR A 53 13.02 22.47 -12.44
C THR A 53 13.96 22.99 -11.35
N ILE A 54 15.19 23.39 -11.68
CA ILE A 54 16.13 23.98 -10.72
C ILE A 54 15.56 25.26 -10.09
N GLU A 55 14.93 26.11 -10.88
CA GLU A 55 14.27 27.34 -10.39
C GLU A 55 13.12 27.00 -9.41
N ALA A 56 12.28 26.03 -9.74
CA ALA A 56 11.22 25.56 -8.84
C ALA A 56 11.79 25.03 -7.52
N GLN A 57 12.86 24.22 -7.55
CA GLN A 57 13.53 23.73 -6.33
C GLN A 57 14.14 24.89 -5.51
N ASN A 58 14.73 25.88 -6.18
CA ASN A 58 15.26 27.07 -5.51
C ASN A 58 14.17 27.92 -4.86
N ALA A 59 12.98 27.97 -5.44
CA ALA A 59 11.83 28.63 -4.82
C ALA A 59 11.42 27.91 -3.51
N VAL A 60 11.35 26.57 -3.52
CA VAL A 60 11.08 25.77 -2.32
C VAL A 60 12.13 26.04 -1.22
N ARG A 61 13.43 26.03 -1.57
CA ARG A 61 14.52 26.30 -0.62
C ARG A 61 14.42 27.68 0.05
N LYS A 62 13.85 28.66 -0.63
CA LYS A 62 13.69 30.03 -0.12
C LYS A 62 12.44 30.24 0.74
N THR A 63 11.39 29.45 0.52
CA THR A 63 10.08 29.67 1.15
C THR A 63 9.82 28.83 2.39
N LEU A 64 10.43 27.64 2.50
CA LEU A 64 10.22 26.74 3.62
C LEU A 64 11.24 26.94 4.75
N PRO A 65 10.88 26.64 6.00
CA PRO A 65 11.70 26.92 7.18
C PRO A 65 12.81 25.87 7.38
N PHE A 66 13.72 25.68 6.40
CA PHE A 66 14.81 24.71 6.47
C PHE A 66 15.79 24.92 7.63
N ALA A 67 15.76 26.09 8.27
CA ALA A 67 16.54 26.34 9.50
C ALA A 67 15.98 25.63 10.72
N ASP A 68 14.73 25.14 10.68
CA ASP A 68 14.14 24.34 11.76
C ASP A 68 14.69 22.91 11.73
N ASN A 69 15.59 22.61 12.66
CA ASN A 69 16.26 21.33 12.82
C ASN A 69 15.65 20.41 13.88
N ARG A 70 14.51 20.80 14.51
CA ARG A 70 13.90 20.03 15.60
C ARG A 70 13.65 18.58 15.21
N ASP A 71 13.12 18.31 14.01
CA ASP A 71 12.89 16.95 13.54
C ASP A 71 14.18 16.12 13.42
N PHE A 72 15.30 16.73 13.01
CA PHE A 72 16.60 16.03 12.94
C PHE A 72 17.15 15.71 14.32
N GLU A 73 16.95 16.59 15.30
CA GLU A 73 17.31 16.35 16.70
C GLU A 73 16.46 15.23 17.27
N GLU A 74 15.14 15.29 17.07
CA GLU A 74 14.17 14.27 17.50
C GLU A 74 14.43 12.91 16.82
N ALA A 75 14.74 12.89 15.53
CA ALA A 75 15.02 11.64 14.80
C ALA A 75 16.30 10.93 15.30
N ARG A 76 17.24 11.65 15.89
CA ARG A 76 18.49 11.09 16.45
C ARG A 76 18.41 10.82 17.95
N LYS A 77 17.44 11.44 18.64
CA LYS A 77 17.31 11.32 20.08
C LYS A 77 17.04 9.88 20.51
N GLY A 78 17.69 9.48 21.58
CA GLY A 78 17.58 8.13 22.15
C GLY A 78 18.32 7.05 21.36
N PHE A 79 19.19 7.40 20.39
CA PHE A 79 19.97 6.42 19.65
C PHE A 79 20.86 5.59 20.57
N ILE A 80 20.73 4.25 20.48
CA ILE A 80 21.50 3.29 21.26
C ILE A 80 22.58 2.65 20.38
N ALA A 81 22.17 2.06 19.25
CA ALA A 81 23.07 1.33 18.35
C ALA A 81 22.50 1.20 16.95
N ALA A 82 23.38 1.13 15.96
CA ALA A 82 23.09 0.62 14.64
C ALA A 82 23.56 -0.84 14.49
N PRO A 83 22.89 -1.66 13.65
CA PRO A 83 23.41 -2.99 13.34
C PRO A 83 24.72 -2.90 12.54
N SER A 84 25.52 -3.96 12.61
CA SER A 84 26.76 -4.08 11.82
C SER A 84 26.51 -4.41 10.34
N TYR A 85 25.27 -4.61 9.95
CA TYR A 85 24.82 -4.94 8.61
C TYR A 85 23.78 -3.93 8.14
N ASN A 86 23.68 -3.75 6.82
CA ASN A 86 22.66 -2.90 6.19
C ASN A 86 21.68 -3.71 5.32
N LYS A 87 21.82 -5.04 5.25
CA LYS A 87 20.98 -5.95 4.48
C LYS A 87 20.40 -7.04 5.37
N ILE A 88 19.13 -7.34 5.18
CA ILE A 88 18.42 -8.47 5.80
C ILE A 88 18.03 -9.41 4.66
N MET A 89 18.39 -10.70 4.79
CA MET A 89 18.14 -11.73 3.78
C MET A 89 16.80 -12.41 4.05
N ALA A 90 16.05 -12.69 3.00
CA ALA A 90 14.86 -13.54 3.07
C ALA A 90 15.25 -15.03 3.09
N GLU A 91 14.34 -15.87 3.62
CA GLU A 91 14.51 -17.32 3.62
C GLU A 91 14.64 -17.90 2.19
N ALA A 92 14.03 -17.23 1.20
CA ALA A 92 14.14 -17.60 -0.22
C ALA A 92 15.50 -17.26 -0.84
N GLY A 93 16.41 -16.60 -0.10
CA GLY A 93 17.75 -16.24 -0.54
C GLY A 93 17.86 -14.88 -1.24
N ASN A 94 16.76 -14.17 -1.45
CA ASN A 94 16.78 -12.80 -1.92
C ASN A 94 17.03 -11.81 -0.75
N VAL A 95 17.37 -10.58 -1.08
CA VAL A 95 17.43 -9.49 -0.09
C VAL A 95 16.02 -9.07 0.27
N ALA A 96 15.63 -9.25 1.55
CA ALA A 96 14.37 -8.76 2.08
C ALA A 96 14.40 -7.25 2.29
N TRP A 97 15.52 -6.72 2.77
CA TRP A 97 15.68 -5.30 3.07
C TRP A 97 17.13 -4.85 2.84
N ASN A 98 17.31 -3.63 2.30
CA ASN A 98 18.63 -3.05 2.09
C ASN A 98 18.60 -1.53 2.35
N MET A 99 18.97 -1.11 3.54
CA MET A 99 19.08 0.32 3.87
C MET A 99 20.22 1.01 3.12
N GLY A 100 21.33 0.31 2.85
CA GLY A 100 22.50 0.85 2.14
C GLY A 100 22.22 1.31 0.70
N SER A 101 21.12 0.88 0.09
CA SER A 101 20.73 1.35 -1.24
C SER A 101 20.34 2.85 -1.28
N TYR A 102 20.19 3.48 -0.13
CA TYR A 102 19.85 4.91 0.02
C TYR A 102 21.00 5.77 0.56
N ASP A 103 22.21 5.24 0.66
CA ASP A 103 23.39 5.95 1.21
C ASP A 103 23.71 7.24 0.47
N PHE A 104 23.29 7.41 -0.79
CA PHE A 104 23.41 8.65 -1.55
C PHE A 104 22.74 9.86 -0.87
N LEU A 105 21.78 9.64 0.03
CA LEU A 105 21.11 10.69 0.82
C LEU A 105 21.95 11.18 2.01
N LEU A 106 22.94 10.41 2.46
CA LEU A 106 23.73 10.72 3.67
C LEU A 106 24.87 11.69 3.43
N GLY A 107 25.25 11.93 2.18
CA GLY A 107 26.41 12.73 1.82
C GLY A 107 26.24 14.25 1.95
N GLY A 108 25.11 14.75 2.45
CA GLY A 108 24.81 16.18 2.57
C GLY A 108 24.69 16.91 1.22
N LYS A 109 24.57 16.19 0.12
CA LYS A 109 24.43 16.75 -1.21
C LYS A 109 22.97 17.09 -1.51
N ASP A 110 22.72 18.30 -1.97
CA ASP A 110 21.43 18.69 -2.55
C ASP A 110 21.32 18.21 -3.99
N TYR A 111 20.16 17.63 -4.31
CA TYR A 111 19.86 17.13 -5.65
C TYR A 111 18.73 17.93 -6.29
N ASP A 112 19.00 18.60 -7.40
CA ASP A 112 17.97 19.35 -8.14
C ASP A 112 16.90 18.43 -8.79
N SER A 113 17.18 17.12 -8.87
CA SER A 113 16.22 16.09 -9.28
C SER A 113 15.29 15.60 -8.15
N ILE A 114 15.41 16.16 -6.95
CA ILE A 114 14.55 15.85 -5.80
C ILE A 114 14.00 17.15 -5.25
N ASN A 115 12.68 17.20 -4.98
CA ASN A 115 12.10 18.35 -4.28
C ASN A 115 12.81 18.51 -2.91
N PRO A 116 13.30 19.70 -2.55
CA PRO A 116 14.09 19.88 -1.31
C PRO A 116 13.35 19.48 -0.04
N SER A 117 12.04 19.72 0.01
CA SER A 117 11.20 19.28 1.14
C SER A 117 11.12 17.76 1.23
N LEU A 118 10.93 17.08 0.10
CA LEU A 118 10.95 15.61 0.06
C LEU A 118 12.34 15.06 0.40
N GLN A 119 13.41 15.69 -0.07
CA GLN A 119 14.78 15.28 0.27
C GLN A 119 15.03 15.38 1.77
N ARG A 120 14.53 16.44 2.43
CA ARG A 120 14.58 16.58 3.89
C ARG A 120 13.89 15.40 4.58
N GLN A 121 12.67 15.06 4.16
CA GLN A 121 11.93 13.90 4.70
C GLN A 121 12.68 12.60 4.45
N ALA A 122 13.21 12.41 3.24
CA ALA A 122 13.96 11.22 2.87
C ALA A 122 15.24 11.03 3.71
N VAL A 123 15.92 12.12 4.07
CA VAL A 123 17.09 12.08 4.99
C VAL A 123 16.67 11.74 6.40
N LEU A 124 15.55 12.27 6.89
CA LEU A 124 15.00 11.92 8.21
C LEU A 124 14.64 10.44 8.32
N ASN A 125 14.10 9.85 7.25
CA ASN A 125 13.79 8.44 7.16
C ASN A 125 15.03 7.53 6.99
N MET A 126 16.25 8.08 6.96
CA MET A 126 17.50 7.31 7.04
C MET A 126 17.86 6.85 8.45
N ALA A 127 17.05 7.16 9.47
CA ALA A 127 17.25 6.64 10.81
C ALA A 127 17.22 5.10 10.80
N PHE A 128 18.36 4.48 11.17
CA PHE A 128 18.57 3.04 11.10
C PHE A 128 19.21 2.53 12.37
N GLY A 129 18.47 1.79 13.18
CA GLY A 129 18.98 1.25 14.42
C GLY A 129 17.95 1.14 15.54
N LEU A 130 18.48 0.97 16.77
CA LEU A 130 17.73 0.88 18.01
C LEU A 130 17.76 2.23 18.73
N TYR A 131 16.58 2.68 19.15
CA TYR A 131 16.38 3.98 19.82
C TYR A 131 15.55 3.80 21.08
N GLU A 132 15.92 4.50 22.13
CA GLU A 132 15.14 4.61 23.37
C GLU A 132 14.14 5.78 23.25
N VAL A 133 12.86 5.48 23.42
CA VAL A 133 11.76 6.47 23.39
C VAL A 133 11.41 6.97 24.79
N VAL A 134 11.25 6.03 25.72
CA VAL A 134 11.10 6.29 27.16
C VAL A 134 12.20 5.55 27.89
N PRO A 135 12.98 6.24 28.75
CA PRO A 135 14.13 5.63 29.43
C PRO A 135 13.79 4.31 30.10
N GLU A 136 14.51 3.26 29.73
CA GLU A 136 14.40 1.88 30.25
C GLU A 136 13.05 1.19 30.06
N LYS A 137 12.10 1.79 29.30
CA LYS A 137 10.72 1.30 29.15
C LYS A 137 10.29 1.07 27.71
N ILE A 138 10.50 2.03 26.83
CA ILE A 138 9.99 1.96 25.43
C ILE A 138 11.15 2.16 24.47
N TYR A 139 11.24 1.25 23.50
CA TYR A 139 12.27 1.23 22.48
C TYR A 139 11.66 1.08 21.08
N GLN A 140 12.29 1.67 20.08
CA GLN A 140 11.95 1.48 18.66
C GLN A 140 13.16 0.97 17.88
N VAL A 141 12.93 -0.02 17.03
CA VAL A 141 13.84 -0.35 15.93
C VAL A 141 13.29 0.31 14.68
N ARG A 142 14.08 1.23 14.11
CA ARG A 142 13.70 2.05 12.95
C ARG A 142 14.58 1.73 11.75
N GLY A 143 14.00 1.81 10.54
CA GLY A 143 14.71 1.62 9.30
C GLY A 143 14.94 0.15 8.89
N PHE A 144 14.34 -0.81 9.59
CA PHE A 144 14.41 -2.23 9.24
C PHE A 144 13.34 -2.66 8.23
N ASP A 145 12.36 -1.80 8.00
CA ASP A 145 11.27 -1.95 7.04
C ASP A 145 10.64 -0.57 6.77
N LEU A 146 9.46 -0.54 6.13
CA LEU A 146 8.67 0.68 5.92
C LEU A 146 8.21 1.29 7.24
N ALA A 147 7.64 0.48 8.13
CA ALA A 147 7.19 0.88 9.46
C ALA A 147 8.29 0.78 10.52
N ASN A 148 8.04 1.34 11.69
CA ASN A 148 8.81 1.13 12.92
C ASN A 148 8.22 -0.04 13.69
N ILE A 149 9.06 -0.82 14.38
CA ILE A 149 8.62 -1.78 15.38
C ILE A 149 8.97 -1.26 16.77
N THR A 150 7.99 -1.29 17.69
CA THR A 150 8.16 -0.79 19.05
C THR A 150 8.15 -1.93 20.04
N PHE A 151 9.09 -1.91 20.96
CA PHE A 151 9.23 -2.86 22.06
C PHE A 151 9.02 -2.16 23.39
N ILE A 152 8.04 -2.60 24.17
CA ILE A 152 7.78 -2.10 25.51
C ILE A 152 8.23 -3.14 26.51
N LYS A 153 9.08 -2.72 27.45
CA LYS A 153 9.63 -3.59 28.48
C LYS A 153 8.59 -3.79 29.58
N GLY A 154 7.97 -4.97 29.58
CA GLY A 154 7.13 -5.44 30.68
C GLY A 154 7.97 -6.06 31.82
N ASP A 155 7.29 -6.61 32.80
CA ASP A 155 7.93 -7.27 33.94
C ASP A 155 8.74 -8.50 33.51
N THR A 156 8.20 -9.33 32.61
CA THR A 156 8.80 -10.61 32.22
C THR A 156 9.32 -10.65 30.80
N GLY A 157 8.78 -9.82 29.86
CA GLY A 157 9.09 -9.89 28.46
C GLY A 157 8.95 -8.58 27.69
N TRP A 158 8.89 -8.71 26.37
CA TRP A 158 8.59 -7.63 25.45
C TRP A 158 7.12 -7.64 25.07
N ILE A 159 6.44 -6.51 25.18
CA ILE A 159 5.16 -6.25 24.52
C ILE A 159 5.52 -5.52 23.21
N VAL A 160 5.15 -6.11 22.07
CA VAL A 160 5.53 -5.58 20.76
C VAL A 160 4.36 -4.86 20.12
N PHE A 161 4.58 -3.63 19.66
CA PHE A 161 3.62 -2.81 18.94
C PHE A 161 4.01 -2.75 17.46
N ASP A 162 3.12 -3.24 16.61
CA ASP A 162 3.30 -3.54 15.21
C ASP A 162 4.45 -4.53 14.93
N THR A 163 4.44 -5.17 13.76
CA THR A 163 5.35 -6.29 13.52
C THR A 163 6.13 -6.18 12.22
N LEU A 164 6.15 -4.98 11.60
CA LEU A 164 6.72 -4.78 10.27
C LEU A 164 6.00 -5.60 9.17
N MET A 165 6.49 -5.53 7.94
CA MET A 165 5.86 -6.20 6.80
C MET A 165 6.27 -7.66 6.64
N SER A 166 7.51 -8.02 7.03
CA SER A 166 8.00 -9.39 6.78
C SER A 166 8.55 -10.07 8.03
N LYS A 167 8.42 -11.40 8.04
CA LYS A 167 8.98 -12.28 9.06
C LYS A 167 10.44 -11.99 9.35
N GLU A 168 11.22 -11.80 8.28
CA GLU A 168 12.65 -11.63 8.36
C GLU A 168 13.06 -10.30 8.98
N THR A 169 12.35 -9.21 8.64
CA THR A 169 12.63 -7.89 9.20
C THR A 169 12.20 -7.81 10.66
N ALA A 170 11.05 -8.38 11.02
CA ALA A 170 10.56 -8.46 12.40
C ALA A 170 11.51 -9.30 13.27
N LYS A 171 11.93 -10.47 12.77
CA LYS A 171 12.89 -11.33 13.47
C LYS A 171 14.23 -10.63 13.68
N ALA A 172 14.76 -9.95 12.65
CA ALA A 172 16.01 -9.20 12.75
C ALA A 172 15.92 -8.08 13.79
N ALA A 173 14.77 -7.40 13.87
CA ALA A 173 14.55 -6.36 14.88
C ALA A 173 14.50 -6.94 16.31
N LEU A 174 13.82 -8.07 16.52
CA LEU A 174 13.77 -8.75 17.83
C LEU A 174 15.16 -9.28 18.23
N ASP A 175 15.89 -9.89 17.30
CA ASP A 175 17.24 -10.37 17.56
C ASP A 175 18.17 -9.22 17.93
N PHE A 176 18.05 -8.09 17.23
CA PHE A 176 18.88 -6.91 17.46
C PHE A 176 18.62 -6.25 18.82
N ILE A 177 17.36 -6.04 19.21
CA ILE A 177 17.08 -5.50 20.56
C ILE A 177 17.54 -6.46 21.66
N ASN A 178 17.34 -7.78 21.48
CA ASN A 178 17.79 -8.80 22.43
C ASN A 178 19.32 -8.89 22.52
N GLU A 179 20.04 -8.64 21.43
CA GLU A 179 21.51 -8.53 21.45
C GLU A 179 21.96 -7.33 22.28
N LYS A 180 21.29 -6.18 22.15
CA LYS A 180 21.75 -4.92 22.78
C LYS A 180 21.28 -4.75 24.22
N LEU A 181 20.07 -5.22 24.55
CA LEU A 181 19.46 -4.96 25.86
C LEU A 181 19.25 -6.23 26.72
N GLY A 182 19.69 -7.38 26.22
CA GLY A 182 19.52 -8.67 26.89
C GLY A 182 18.25 -9.40 26.40
N LYS A 183 18.36 -10.72 26.35
CA LYS A 183 17.32 -11.60 25.81
C LYS A 183 16.08 -11.60 26.67
N ARG A 184 14.93 -11.27 26.08
CA ARG A 184 13.59 -11.34 26.68
C ARG A 184 12.61 -12.00 25.71
N PRO A 185 11.64 -12.80 26.19
CA PRO A 185 10.59 -13.35 25.35
C PRO A 185 9.61 -12.26 24.91
N VAL A 186 8.91 -12.48 23.80
CA VAL A 186 7.69 -11.72 23.45
C VAL A 186 6.54 -12.27 24.29
N VAL A 187 5.86 -11.42 25.04
CA VAL A 187 4.75 -11.80 25.94
C VAL A 187 3.40 -11.28 25.46
N ALA A 188 3.37 -10.31 24.56
CA ALA A 188 2.16 -9.85 23.87
C ALA A 188 2.52 -9.12 22.58
N ILE A 189 1.58 -9.06 21.65
CA ILE A 189 1.65 -8.25 20.43
C ILE A 189 0.39 -7.38 20.32
N VAL A 190 0.56 -6.13 19.93
CA VAL A 190 -0.52 -5.18 19.63
C VAL A 190 -0.34 -4.71 18.19
N ILE A 191 -1.36 -4.92 17.37
CA ILE A 191 -1.41 -4.46 15.97
C ILE A 191 -2.27 -3.20 15.92
N SER A 192 -1.72 -2.12 15.35
CA SER A 192 -2.42 -0.83 15.23
C SER A 192 -3.63 -0.89 14.30
N HIS A 193 -3.45 -1.48 13.13
CA HIS A 193 -4.45 -1.50 12.08
C HIS A 193 -4.19 -2.58 11.02
N SER A 194 -5.05 -2.62 10.00
CA SER A 194 -5.16 -3.73 9.04
C SER A 194 -4.21 -3.68 7.84
N HIS A 195 -3.21 -2.78 7.80
CA HIS A 195 -2.23 -2.76 6.72
C HIS A 195 -1.05 -3.71 6.97
N ALA A 196 -0.52 -4.24 5.88
CA ALA A 196 0.45 -5.35 5.92
C ALA A 196 1.79 -5.01 6.59
N ASP A 197 2.23 -3.77 6.52
CA ASP A 197 3.48 -3.30 7.14
C ASP A 197 3.40 -3.18 8.67
N HIS A 198 2.21 -3.43 9.26
CA HIS A 198 2.00 -3.46 10.70
C HIS A 198 1.78 -4.86 11.26
N PHE A 199 1.29 -5.82 10.44
CA PHE A 199 1.05 -7.18 10.91
C PHE A 199 1.89 -8.26 10.20
N GLY A 200 2.44 -7.97 9.02
CA GLY A 200 3.00 -8.99 8.14
C GLY A 200 4.18 -9.77 8.70
N GLY A 201 4.94 -9.18 9.63
CA GLY A 201 6.09 -9.79 10.26
C GLY A 201 5.79 -10.64 11.51
N VAL A 202 4.53 -10.79 11.92
CA VAL A 202 4.12 -11.45 13.18
C VAL A 202 4.76 -12.82 13.39
N ARG A 203 4.95 -13.60 12.33
CA ARG A 203 5.60 -14.93 12.38
C ARG A 203 7.12 -14.88 12.64
N GLY A 204 7.72 -13.71 12.60
CA GLY A 204 9.11 -13.48 13.03
C GLY A 204 9.27 -13.32 14.53
N LEU A 205 8.16 -13.13 15.25
CA LEU A 205 8.13 -12.78 16.67
C LEU A 205 7.56 -13.89 17.55
N VAL A 206 6.54 -14.60 17.09
CA VAL A 206 5.78 -15.60 17.87
C VAL A 206 5.36 -16.79 17.00
N ASP A 207 5.14 -17.91 17.67
CA ASP A 207 4.49 -19.08 17.08
C ASP A 207 2.97 -18.97 17.16
N GLU A 208 2.28 -19.32 16.06
CA GLU A 208 0.83 -19.30 15.99
C GLU A 208 0.15 -20.15 17.08
N ALA A 209 0.78 -21.28 17.46
CA ALA A 209 0.26 -22.16 18.52
C ALA A 209 0.20 -21.45 19.89
N ASP A 210 1.18 -20.60 20.18
CA ASP A 210 1.20 -19.82 21.43
C ASP A 210 0.10 -18.74 21.46
N VAL A 211 -0.22 -18.16 20.31
CA VAL A 211 -1.35 -17.24 20.18
C VAL A 211 -2.68 -17.98 20.30
N ARG A 212 -2.87 -19.08 19.56
CA ARG A 212 -4.11 -19.86 19.59
C ARG A 212 -4.41 -20.46 20.96
N SER A 213 -3.40 -20.83 21.72
CA SER A 213 -3.57 -21.33 23.09
C SER A 213 -3.90 -20.25 24.13
N GLY A 214 -3.85 -18.97 23.74
CA GLY A 214 -4.01 -17.83 24.64
C GLY A 214 -2.78 -17.54 25.51
N LYS A 215 -1.66 -18.23 25.28
CA LYS A 215 -0.40 -17.98 26.01
C LYS A 215 0.17 -16.60 25.69
N ILE A 216 0.07 -16.18 24.43
CA ILE A 216 0.50 -14.86 23.97
C ILE A 216 -0.74 -14.11 23.45
N PRO A 217 -1.17 -13.03 24.10
CA PRO A 217 -2.18 -12.13 23.57
C PRO A 217 -1.68 -11.48 22.27
N LEU A 218 -2.45 -11.64 21.20
CA LEU A 218 -2.35 -10.88 19.96
C LEU A 218 -3.58 -9.98 19.88
N ILE A 219 -3.38 -8.68 20.03
CA ILE A 219 -4.43 -7.68 20.21
C ILE A 219 -4.54 -6.85 18.93
N ALA A 220 -5.77 -6.64 18.45
CA ALA A 220 -6.04 -5.81 17.29
C ALA A 220 -7.37 -5.05 17.44
N PRO A 221 -7.63 -4.00 16.65
CA PRO A 221 -8.93 -3.34 16.63
C PRO A 221 -10.00 -4.25 16.01
N THR A 222 -11.26 -4.06 16.41
CA THR A 222 -12.42 -4.74 15.80
C THR A 222 -12.45 -4.47 14.29
N GLY A 223 -12.75 -5.51 13.49
CA GLY A 223 -12.74 -5.46 12.03
C GLY A 223 -11.38 -5.72 11.40
N PHE A 224 -10.32 -5.90 12.19
CA PHE A 224 -8.96 -6.11 11.68
C PHE A 224 -8.89 -7.23 10.64
N MET A 225 -9.36 -8.45 10.96
CA MET A 225 -9.25 -9.59 10.04
C MET A 225 -9.99 -9.39 8.73
N GLU A 226 -11.21 -8.84 8.80
CA GLU A 226 -12.00 -8.55 7.62
C GLU A 226 -11.25 -7.60 6.67
N HIS A 227 -10.77 -6.48 7.19
CA HIS A 227 -10.11 -5.47 6.37
C HIS A 227 -8.71 -5.89 5.91
N ALA A 228 -7.92 -6.58 6.74
CA ALA A 228 -6.61 -7.10 6.36
C ALA A 228 -6.68 -8.07 5.18
N VAL A 229 -7.75 -8.85 5.08
CA VAL A 229 -7.94 -9.82 4.00
C VAL A 229 -8.69 -9.21 2.81
N ALA A 230 -9.85 -8.58 3.03
CA ALA A 230 -10.74 -8.14 1.95
C ALA A 230 -10.13 -7.05 1.06
N GLU A 231 -9.39 -6.10 1.62
CA GLU A 231 -8.76 -5.02 0.85
C GLU A 231 -7.89 -5.55 -0.30
N ASN A 232 -7.19 -6.65 -0.08
CA ASN A 232 -6.26 -7.23 -1.05
C ASN A 232 -6.88 -8.30 -1.94
N VAL A 233 -8.16 -8.63 -1.79
CA VAL A 233 -8.84 -9.71 -2.52
C VAL A 233 -9.61 -9.16 -3.73
N TYR A 234 -10.58 -8.27 -3.52
CA TYR A 234 -11.50 -7.87 -4.58
C TYR A 234 -10.83 -7.20 -5.78
N ALA A 235 -10.04 -6.16 -5.52
CA ALA A 235 -9.32 -5.40 -6.54
C ALA A 235 -7.79 -5.58 -6.44
N GLY A 236 -7.32 -6.57 -5.70
CA GLY A 236 -5.90 -6.76 -5.37
C GLY A 236 -4.98 -6.83 -6.58
N ASN A 237 -5.43 -7.42 -7.69
CA ASN A 237 -4.65 -7.46 -8.92
C ASN A 237 -4.42 -6.05 -9.51
N ALA A 238 -5.49 -5.25 -9.60
CA ALA A 238 -5.41 -3.87 -10.07
C ALA A 238 -4.59 -3.00 -9.11
N MET A 239 -4.78 -3.17 -7.79
CA MET A 239 -4.01 -2.47 -6.76
C MET A 239 -2.52 -2.81 -6.86
N THR A 240 -2.15 -4.07 -7.05
CA THR A 240 -0.76 -4.51 -7.23
C THR A 240 -0.13 -3.80 -8.43
N ARG A 241 -0.83 -3.74 -9.57
CA ARG A 241 -0.32 -3.06 -10.76
C ARG A 241 -0.12 -1.55 -10.54
N ARG A 242 -1.08 -0.91 -9.89
CA ARG A 242 -1.04 0.53 -9.59
C ARG A 242 0.01 0.85 -8.52
N ALA A 243 0.29 -0.07 -7.61
CA ALA A 243 1.35 0.05 -6.61
C ALA A 243 2.74 0.20 -7.23
N PHE A 244 2.98 -0.35 -8.43
CA PHE A 244 4.24 -0.14 -9.16
C PHE A 244 4.52 1.33 -9.44
N PHE A 245 3.47 2.10 -9.66
CA PHE A 245 3.55 3.54 -9.86
C PHE A 245 3.70 4.27 -8.53
N GLN A 246 2.78 4.08 -7.60
CA GLN A 246 2.78 4.82 -6.34
C GLN A 246 4.07 4.60 -5.53
N TYR A 247 4.54 3.36 -5.48
CA TYR A 247 5.72 3.01 -4.68
C TYR A 247 7.01 2.96 -5.50
N GLY A 248 6.94 3.19 -6.80
CA GLY A 248 8.12 3.22 -7.67
C GLY A 248 8.94 1.93 -7.63
N VAL A 249 8.27 0.76 -7.53
CA VAL A 249 8.91 -0.55 -7.29
C VAL A 249 9.98 -0.89 -8.31
N MET A 250 9.82 -0.40 -9.55
CA MET A 250 10.75 -0.64 -10.66
C MET A 250 11.81 0.44 -10.82
N LEU A 251 11.75 1.50 -10.02
CA LEU A 251 12.70 2.59 -10.13
C LEU A 251 14.02 2.24 -9.45
N PRO A 252 15.18 2.56 -10.07
CA PRO A 252 16.46 2.45 -9.38
C PRO A 252 16.50 3.38 -8.16
N HIS A 253 17.15 2.93 -7.08
CA HIS A 253 17.38 3.75 -5.89
C HIS A 253 18.48 4.78 -6.21
N SER A 254 18.07 5.97 -6.57
CA SER A 254 18.98 7.04 -7.00
C SER A 254 18.29 8.40 -6.92
N PRO A 255 19.03 9.52 -7.00
CA PRO A 255 18.44 10.86 -7.07
C PRO A 255 17.47 11.07 -8.25
N TYR A 256 17.60 10.28 -9.30
CA TYR A 256 16.75 10.33 -10.50
C TYR A 256 15.59 9.32 -10.47
N GLY A 257 15.57 8.43 -9.50
CA GLY A 257 14.59 7.38 -9.33
C GLY A 257 13.89 7.42 -7.98
N HIS A 258 13.85 6.25 -7.31
CA HIS A 258 13.24 6.09 -6.01
C HIS A 258 14.11 6.66 -4.89
N VAL A 259 13.53 7.50 -4.04
CA VAL A 259 14.23 8.15 -2.93
C VAL A 259 13.59 7.87 -1.57
N ASP A 260 12.26 7.70 -1.54
CA ASP A 260 11.47 7.55 -0.30
C ASP A 260 10.03 7.13 -0.60
N MET A 261 9.33 6.61 0.42
CA MET A 261 7.88 6.41 0.41
C MET A 261 7.16 7.34 1.40
N ALA A 262 7.85 8.37 1.91
CA ALA A 262 7.40 9.37 2.85
C ALA A 262 7.28 8.89 4.31
N ILE A 263 6.62 7.77 4.52
CA ILE A 263 6.43 7.13 5.83
C ILE A 263 7.57 6.16 6.19
N GLY A 264 8.49 5.94 5.27
CA GLY A 264 9.70 5.12 5.38
C GLY A 264 10.36 5.00 4.02
N LYS A 265 11.39 4.15 3.92
CA LYS A 265 12.17 4.03 2.69
C LYS A 265 11.48 3.21 1.61
N ASN A 266 11.05 2.00 1.97
CA ASN A 266 10.45 1.04 1.05
C ASN A 266 9.77 -0.08 1.83
N ALA A 267 8.99 -0.91 1.15
CA ALA A 267 8.44 -2.13 1.69
C ALA A 267 9.45 -3.27 1.58
N SER A 268 9.58 -4.11 2.60
CA SER A 268 10.46 -5.27 2.54
C SER A 268 9.92 -6.38 1.61
N LEU A 269 10.84 -7.18 1.06
CA LEU A 269 10.56 -8.28 0.13
C LEU A 269 10.74 -9.65 0.79
N GLY A 270 10.42 -9.76 2.07
CA GLY A 270 10.44 -11.02 2.82
C GLY A 270 9.08 -11.74 2.84
N ASN A 271 8.98 -12.74 3.70
CA ASN A 271 7.77 -13.52 3.88
C ASN A 271 6.75 -12.76 4.74
N MET A 272 5.60 -12.44 4.16
CA MET A 272 4.48 -11.85 4.86
C MET A 272 3.60 -12.95 5.47
N GLY A 273 3.26 -12.81 6.75
CA GLY A 273 2.38 -13.71 7.49
C GLY A 273 1.17 -12.98 8.08
N LEU A 274 0.22 -13.78 8.55
CA LEU A 274 -0.93 -13.30 9.31
C LEU A 274 -1.30 -14.37 10.35
N ILE A 275 -1.47 -13.94 11.59
CA ILE A 275 -2.01 -14.75 12.67
C ILE A 275 -3.31 -14.08 13.15
N GLU A 276 -4.37 -14.85 13.30
CA GLU A 276 -5.64 -14.31 13.78
C GLU A 276 -5.48 -13.82 15.23
N PRO A 277 -5.85 -12.55 15.53
CA PRO A 277 -5.85 -12.03 16.88
C PRO A 277 -6.77 -12.87 17.81
N ASN A 278 -6.31 -13.09 19.02
CA ASN A 278 -7.10 -13.77 20.06
C ASN A 278 -7.77 -12.77 21.03
N ARG A 279 -7.55 -11.46 20.83
CA ARG A 279 -8.16 -10.38 21.60
C ARG A 279 -8.43 -9.17 20.70
N TYR A 280 -9.65 -8.64 20.72
CA TYR A 280 -10.06 -7.44 20.00
C TYR A 280 -10.37 -6.30 20.98
N ILE A 281 -10.04 -5.07 20.57
CA ILE A 281 -10.48 -3.83 21.22
C ILE A 281 -11.82 -3.47 20.59
N GLU A 282 -12.89 -3.52 21.41
CA GLU A 282 -14.26 -3.41 20.92
C GLU A 282 -14.92 -2.07 21.26
N LYS A 283 -14.38 -1.34 22.25
CA LYS A 283 -14.94 -0.07 22.71
C LYS A 283 -14.16 1.10 22.13
N ASP A 284 -14.80 2.26 22.07
CA ASP A 284 -14.14 3.51 21.68
C ASP A 284 -12.91 3.79 22.53
N PHE A 285 -12.99 3.47 23.85
CA PHE A 285 -11.88 3.50 24.79
C PHE A 285 -11.91 2.24 25.65
N GLU A 286 -10.78 1.55 25.72
CA GLU A 286 -10.66 0.31 26.48
C GLU A 286 -9.27 0.22 27.15
N SER A 287 -9.25 -0.14 28.43
CA SER A 287 -8.00 -0.27 29.19
C SER A 287 -7.65 -1.72 29.42
N LEU A 288 -6.38 -2.08 29.28
CA LEU A 288 -5.79 -3.37 29.61
C LEU A 288 -4.50 -3.16 30.40
N THR A 289 -4.17 -4.13 31.25
CA THR A 289 -2.84 -4.25 31.87
C THR A 289 -2.21 -5.54 31.38
N ILE A 290 -1.03 -5.46 30.78
CA ILE A 290 -0.31 -6.59 30.22
C ILE A 290 1.12 -6.55 30.74
N ASP A 291 1.55 -7.65 31.36
CA ASP A 291 2.92 -7.81 31.91
C ASP A 291 3.38 -6.58 32.71
N GLY A 292 2.49 -6.03 33.59
CA GLY A 292 2.74 -4.87 34.44
C GLY A 292 2.61 -3.51 33.76
N VAL A 293 2.32 -3.45 32.46
CA VAL A 293 2.14 -2.20 31.71
C VAL A 293 0.65 -1.87 31.53
N GLU A 294 0.25 -0.69 32.00
CA GLU A 294 -1.09 -0.16 31.81
C GLU A 294 -1.21 0.52 30.45
N MET A 295 -2.27 0.22 29.71
CA MET A 295 -2.57 0.74 28.39
C MET A 295 -4.04 1.13 28.29
N GLU A 296 -4.32 2.29 27.70
CA GLU A 296 -5.66 2.67 27.28
C GLU A 296 -5.66 2.82 25.75
N PHE A 297 -6.51 2.04 25.10
CA PHE A 297 -6.68 2.05 23.65
C PHE A 297 -7.79 3.02 23.26
N GLN A 298 -7.57 3.80 22.19
CA GLN A 298 -8.57 4.61 21.55
C GLN A 298 -8.85 4.00 20.16
N SER A 299 -10.06 3.51 19.93
CA SER A 299 -10.51 3.08 18.60
C SER A 299 -10.66 4.27 17.65
N THR A 300 -10.10 4.19 16.45
CA THR A 300 -10.07 5.29 15.46
C THR A 300 -10.47 4.81 14.06
N PRO A 301 -11.60 4.10 13.91
CA PRO A 301 -11.99 3.51 12.62
C PRO A 301 -12.25 4.61 11.57
N GLY A 302 -11.88 4.31 10.31
CA GLY A 302 -12.12 5.20 9.17
C GLY A 302 -11.16 6.39 9.09
N THR A 303 -10.06 6.35 9.84
CA THR A 303 -8.93 7.29 9.73
C THR A 303 -7.96 6.81 8.65
N GLU A 304 -6.75 6.36 9.02
CA GLU A 304 -5.79 5.79 8.07
C GLU A 304 -6.28 4.44 7.51
N ALA A 305 -6.88 3.62 8.38
CA ALA A 305 -7.50 2.36 8.01
C ALA A 305 -8.94 2.25 8.52
N PRO A 306 -9.76 1.36 7.93
CA PRO A 306 -11.11 1.09 8.42
C PRO A 306 -11.13 0.56 9.86
N ALA A 307 -10.12 -0.19 10.26
CA ALA A 307 -9.90 -0.69 11.61
C ALA A 307 -8.53 -0.23 12.10
N GLU A 308 -8.53 0.72 13.05
CA GLU A 308 -7.30 1.31 13.60
C GLU A 308 -7.49 1.74 15.05
N MET A 309 -6.40 1.80 15.83
CA MET A 309 -6.40 2.25 17.22
C MET A 309 -5.08 2.90 17.63
N ASN A 310 -5.19 3.93 18.48
CA ASN A 310 -4.08 4.54 19.22
C ASN A 310 -3.94 3.92 20.61
N THR A 311 -2.81 4.14 21.29
CA THR A 311 -2.58 3.65 22.66
C THR A 311 -1.93 4.70 23.55
N TRP A 312 -2.49 4.89 24.74
CA TRP A 312 -1.95 5.71 25.81
C TRP A 312 -1.34 4.86 26.91
N PHE A 313 -0.15 5.21 27.38
CA PHE A 313 0.56 4.59 28.50
C PHE A 313 0.60 5.55 29.68
N PRO A 314 -0.36 5.46 30.63
CA PRO A 314 -0.46 6.43 31.73
C PRO A 314 0.76 6.45 32.64
N GLN A 315 1.35 5.27 32.90
CA GLN A 315 2.56 5.13 33.72
C GLN A 315 3.78 5.87 33.17
N PHE A 316 3.84 6.04 31.85
CA PHE A 316 4.98 6.61 31.14
C PHE A 316 4.67 7.99 30.54
N LYS A 317 3.42 8.46 30.65
CA LYS A 317 2.92 9.65 29.95
C LYS A 317 3.30 9.64 28.47
N ALA A 318 3.18 8.47 27.85
CA ALA A 318 3.57 8.22 26.48
C ALA A 318 2.33 7.93 25.63
N PHE A 319 2.25 8.55 24.46
CA PHE A 319 1.14 8.36 23.52
C PHE A 319 1.67 7.75 22.22
N TRP A 320 1.23 6.52 21.93
CA TRP A 320 1.46 5.88 20.65
C TRP A 320 0.31 6.19 19.70
N ALA A 321 0.60 6.95 18.67
CA ALA A 321 -0.38 7.50 17.76
C ALA A 321 -0.63 6.61 16.52
N ALA A 322 -0.18 5.35 16.54
CA ALA A 322 -0.31 4.41 15.43
C ALA A 322 0.16 5.04 14.11
N GLU A 323 -0.69 5.11 13.08
CA GLU A 323 -0.43 5.87 11.84
C GLU A 323 -1.28 7.14 11.73
N ASN A 324 -2.14 7.40 12.74
CA ASN A 324 -2.99 8.57 12.79
C ASN A 324 -2.23 9.90 12.83
N ILE A 325 -1.06 9.96 13.53
CA ILE A 325 -0.24 11.16 13.65
C ILE A 325 1.22 10.78 13.44
N VAL A 326 1.68 10.96 12.22
CA VAL A 326 3.06 10.68 11.78
C VAL A 326 3.77 11.96 11.35
N GLY A 327 4.92 11.88 10.69
CA GLY A 327 5.70 13.05 10.24
C GLY A 327 5.21 13.66 8.92
N THR A 328 3.98 13.38 8.50
CA THR A 328 3.41 13.83 7.22
C THR A 328 1.89 13.82 7.26
N ILE A 329 1.25 14.64 6.42
CA ILE A 329 -0.17 14.43 6.08
C ILE A 329 -0.26 13.23 5.14
N HIS A 330 -1.16 12.33 5.45
CA HIS A 330 -1.38 11.11 4.71
C HIS A 330 -2.26 11.31 3.47
N ASN A 331 -2.25 10.35 2.55
CA ASN A 331 -3.20 10.34 1.46
C ASN A 331 -4.63 10.02 1.96
N ILE A 332 -5.61 10.79 1.48
CA ILE A 332 -7.04 10.54 1.72
C ILE A 332 -7.55 9.45 0.77
N TYR A 333 -6.98 9.40 -0.43
CA TYR A 333 -7.15 8.32 -1.37
C TYR A 333 -5.76 7.84 -1.80
N THR A 334 -5.44 6.57 -1.55
CA THR A 334 -4.16 6.00 -1.97
C THR A 334 -4.17 5.70 -3.47
N LEU A 335 -3.10 6.08 -4.18
CA LEU A 335 -3.02 5.94 -5.65
C LEU A 335 -3.09 4.48 -6.12
N ARG A 336 -2.61 3.53 -5.30
CA ARG A 336 -2.75 2.09 -5.58
C ARG A 336 -4.21 1.63 -5.61
N GLY A 337 -5.07 2.30 -4.84
CA GLY A 337 -6.48 1.96 -4.66
C GLY A 337 -6.76 1.49 -3.23
N ALA A 338 -7.78 2.05 -2.63
CA ALA A 338 -8.41 1.67 -1.38
C ALA A 338 -9.73 2.43 -1.25
N LEU A 339 -10.51 2.17 -0.21
CA LEU A 339 -11.64 3.02 0.14
C LEU A 339 -11.15 4.43 0.47
N VAL A 340 -11.90 5.43 0.04
CA VAL A 340 -11.55 6.84 0.32
C VAL A 340 -11.72 7.10 1.81
N ARG A 341 -10.66 7.58 2.46
CA ARG A 341 -10.60 7.89 3.89
C ARG A 341 -11.41 9.13 4.22
N ASP A 342 -11.69 9.33 5.51
CA ASP A 342 -12.49 10.46 5.99
C ASP A 342 -11.61 11.48 6.74
N PRO A 343 -11.23 12.60 6.12
CA PRO A 343 -10.39 13.60 6.77
C PRO A 343 -11.09 14.30 7.95
N LEU A 344 -12.44 14.37 7.93
CA LEU A 344 -13.17 14.95 9.06
C LEU A 344 -13.17 14.02 10.26
N VAL A 345 -13.42 12.73 10.05
CA VAL A 345 -13.31 11.70 11.12
C VAL A 345 -11.89 11.64 11.65
N TRP A 346 -10.90 11.70 10.77
CA TRP A 346 -9.49 11.74 11.15
C TRP A 346 -9.17 12.93 12.06
N SER A 347 -9.55 14.13 11.67
CA SER A 347 -9.42 15.35 12.48
C SER A 347 -10.08 15.21 13.85
N LYS A 348 -11.30 14.65 13.91
CA LYS A 348 -12.04 14.44 15.17
C LYS A 348 -11.31 13.46 16.10
N ASN A 349 -10.76 12.36 15.56
CA ASN A 349 -10.01 11.39 16.35
C ASN A 349 -8.71 11.98 16.90
N ILE A 350 -7.98 12.76 16.10
CA ILE A 350 -6.80 13.50 16.59
C ILE A 350 -7.22 14.49 17.70
N ASN A 351 -8.34 15.20 17.53
CA ASN A 351 -8.82 16.16 18.53
C ASN A 351 -9.19 15.46 19.85
N ASN A 352 -9.87 14.31 19.78
CA ASN A 352 -10.17 13.50 20.96
C ASN A 352 -8.87 13.07 21.68
N ALA A 353 -7.88 12.54 20.94
CA ALA A 353 -6.58 12.18 21.49
C ALA A 353 -5.84 13.38 22.10
N LEU A 354 -5.88 14.55 21.46
CA LEU A 354 -5.25 15.77 21.97
C LEU A 354 -5.78 16.17 23.34
N TYR A 355 -7.10 16.20 23.51
CA TYR A 355 -7.70 16.60 24.78
C TYR A 355 -7.66 15.52 25.86
N ARG A 356 -7.62 14.24 25.46
CA ARG A 356 -7.56 13.12 26.39
C ARG A 356 -6.13 12.82 26.86
N TYR A 357 -5.17 12.80 25.94
CA TYR A 357 -3.79 12.36 26.15
C TYR A 357 -2.77 13.45 25.88
N GLY A 358 -2.93 14.20 24.79
CA GLY A 358 -1.94 15.14 24.29
C GLY A 358 -1.55 16.23 25.29
N GLN A 359 -2.48 16.65 26.17
CA GLN A 359 -2.21 17.63 27.23
C GLN A 359 -1.37 17.07 28.38
N GLN A 360 -1.22 15.75 28.48
CA GLN A 360 -0.52 15.05 29.55
C GLN A 360 0.75 14.34 29.06
N ALA A 361 0.89 14.17 27.75
CA ALA A 361 1.96 13.40 27.16
C ALA A 361 3.32 14.12 27.30
N ASP A 362 4.32 13.37 27.72
CA ASP A 362 5.73 13.79 27.72
C ASP A 362 6.43 13.35 26.44
N VAL A 363 5.93 12.29 25.79
CA VAL A 363 6.36 11.78 24.49
C VAL A 363 5.19 11.28 23.66
N MET A 364 5.19 11.59 22.37
CA MET A 364 4.32 11.01 21.34
C MET A 364 5.20 10.31 20.31
N PHE A 365 4.85 9.08 19.95
CA PHE A 365 5.55 8.27 18.96
C PHE A 365 4.55 7.46 18.11
N ALA A 366 5.01 6.90 17.01
CA ALA A 366 4.11 6.34 16.01
C ALA A 366 4.73 5.13 15.30
N SER A 367 3.93 4.48 14.47
CA SER A 367 4.36 3.34 13.64
C SER A 367 5.29 3.75 12.51
N HIS A 368 5.33 5.03 12.16
CA HIS A 368 6.23 5.64 11.19
C HIS A 368 6.87 6.90 11.75
N SER A 369 7.88 7.42 11.05
CA SER A 369 8.61 8.64 11.43
C SER A 369 9.34 8.49 12.77
N TRP A 370 9.55 9.57 13.49
CA TRP A 370 10.31 9.69 14.74
C TRP A 370 9.45 10.24 15.87
N PRO A 371 9.78 9.93 17.13
CA PRO A 371 9.03 10.44 18.27
C PRO A 371 9.12 11.97 18.42
N ARG A 372 8.16 12.54 19.14
CA ARG A 372 8.12 13.94 19.58
C ARG A 372 8.16 13.98 21.09
N TRP A 373 9.03 14.80 21.66
CA TRP A 373 9.18 14.97 23.10
C TRP A 373 8.83 16.40 23.50
N GLY A 374 8.28 16.51 24.72
CA GLY A 374 7.85 17.78 25.30
C GLY A 374 6.40 18.10 24.95
N ASN A 375 5.64 18.39 25.99
CA ASN A 375 4.18 18.53 25.90
C ASN A 375 3.74 19.62 24.90
N GLU A 376 4.42 20.77 24.90
CA GLU A 376 4.14 21.86 23.96
C GLU A 376 4.35 21.42 22.50
N ARG A 377 5.48 20.76 22.23
CA ARG A 377 5.80 20.23 20.90
C ARG A 377 4.78 19.20 20.41
N ILE A 378 4.34 18.31 21.30
CA ILE A 378 3.33 17.29 21.01
C ILE A 378 2.01 17.95 20.64
N GLN A 379 1.54 18.89 21.46
CA GLN A 379 0.29 19.61 21.20
C GLN A 379 0.35 20.45 19.92
N ASP A 380 1.51 21.04 19.59
CA ASP A 380 1.72 21.79 18.35
C ASP A 380 1.52 20.89 17.13
N VAL A 381 2.17 19.72 17.09
CA VAL A 381 2.03 18.74 16.00
C VAL A 381 0.61 18.21 15.91
N MET A 382 0.01 17.81 17.04
CA MET A 382 -1.37 17.29 17.05
C MET A 382 -2.37 18.33 16.56
N ARG A 383 -2.26 19.59 16.99
CA ARG A 383 -3.15 20.67 16.51
C ARG A 383 -2.95 20.93 15.04
N ALA A 384 -1.70 21.01 14.57
CA ALA A 384 -1.39 21.29 13.19
C ALA A 384 -1.97 20.21 12.25
N GLN A 385 -1.80 18.91 12.55
CA GLN A 385 -2.36 17.85 11.75
C GLN A 385 -3.88 17.76 11.83
N ARG A 386 -4.47 17.91 13.03
CA ARG A 386 -5.92 18.03 13.20
C ARG A 386 -6.50 19.13 12.30
N ASP A 387 -5.88 20.30 12.34
CA ASP A 387 -6.33 21.46 11.59
C ASP A 387 -6.12 21.30 10.09
N ALA A 388 -5.04 20.64 9.66
CA ALA A 388 -4.80 20.34 8.25
C ALA A 388 -5.87 19.41 7.68
N TYR A 389 -6.22 18.31 8.37
CA TYR A 389 -7.30 17.43 7.92
C TYR A 389 -8.69 18.10 7.97
N ALA A 390 -8.98 18.87 9.01
CA ALA A 390 -10.23 19.63 9.09
C ALA A 390 -10.33 20.69 7.99
N ASN A 391 -9.25 21.44 7.75
CA ASN A 391 -9.19 22.44 6.70
C ASN A 391 -9.37 21.83 5.32
N LEU A 392 -8.66 20.73 5.04
CA LEU A 392 -8.82 19.99 3.79
C LEU A 392 -10.29 19.63 3.53
N ASN A 393 -10.94 19.01 4.51
CA ASN A 393 -12.36 18.67 4.38
C ASN A 393 -13.24 19.91 4.15
N ASN A 394 -13.11 20.88 5.04
CA ASN A 394 -14.05 22.02 5.09
C ASN A 394 -13.86 22.98 3.92
N ALA A 395 -12.63 23.34 3.56
CA ALA A 395 -12.35 24.26 2.46
C ALA A 395 -12.70 23.64 1.10
N VAL A 396 -12.45 22.34 0.93
CA VAL A 396 -12.84 21.63 -0.30
C VAL A 396 -14.37 21.58 -0.44
N LEU A 397 -15.09 21.23 0.63
CA LEU A 397 -16.55 21.20 0.58
C LEU A 397 -17.15 22.62 0.43
N HIS A 398 -16.52 23.63 1.03
CA HIS A 398 -16.93 25.03 0.81
C HIS A 398 -16.82 25.40 -0.68
N ALA A 399 -15.69 25.08 -1.33
CA ALA A 399 -15.50 25.33 -2.75
C ALA A 399 -16.49 24.51 -3.63
N ALA A 400 -16.70 23.24 -3.29
CA ALA A 400 -17.64 22.37 -4.01
C ALA A 400 -19.08 22.91 -3.92
N ASN A 401 -19.51 23.43 -2.76
CA ASN A 401 -20.82 24.07 -2.60
C ASN A 401 -20.94 25.40 -3.36
N GLN A 402 -19.84 25.93 -3.87
CA GLN A 402 -19.81 27.08 -4.79
C GLN A 402 -19.65 26.69 -6.26
N GLY A 403 -19.71 25.40 -6.58
CA GLY A 403 -19.67 24.87 -7.94
C GLY A 403 -18.29 24.47 -8.45
N VAL A 404 -17.26 24.48 -7.59
CA VAL A 404 -15.93 23.96 -7.97
C VAL A 404 -15.98 22.43 -8.07
N THR A 405 -15.62 21.91 -9.24
CA THR A 405 -15.73 20.49 -9.55
C THR A 405 -14.49 19.70 -9.12
N ILE A 406 -14.57 18.36 -9.16
CA ILE A 406 -13.44 17.45 -8.92
C ILE A 406 -12.26 17.70 -9.88
N ASN A 407 -12.50 18.24 -11.07
CA ASN A 407 -11.47 18.52 -12.06
C ASN A 407 -10.78 19.88 -11.83
N GLU A 408 -11.36 20.75 -11.01
CA GLU A 408 -10.88 22.12 -10.76
C GLU A 408 -10.26 22.26 -9.37
N ILE A 409 -10.76 21.51 -8.38
CA ILE A 409 -10.43 21.71 -6.96
C ILE A 409 -8.93 21.68 -6.68
N GLN A 410 -8.16 20.86 -7.39
CA GLN A 410 -6.71 20.77 -7.27
C GLN A 410 -5.96 22.07 -7.59
N ASN A 411 -6.59 22.99 -8.34
CA ASN A 411 -6.03 24.29 -8.66
C ASN A 411 -6.52 25.39 -7.69
N VAL A 412 -7.62 25.14 -6.99
CA VAL A 412 -8.30 26.07 -6.09
C VAL A 412 -7.87 25.88 -4.64
N TYR A 413 -7.90 24.64 -4.14
CA TYR A 413 -7.51 24.34 -2.76
C TYR A 413 -6.03 24.63 -2.51
N LYS A 414 -5.74 25.31 -1.41
CA LYS A 414 -4.39 25.54 -0.89
C LYS A 414 -4.39 25.39 0.61
N LEU A 415 -3.39 24.68 1.13
CA LEU A 415 -3.16 24.62 2.57
C LEU A 415 -2.84 26.05 3.09
N PRO A 416 -3.42 26.48 4.24
CA PRO A 416 -3.07 27.77 4.84
C PRO A 416 -1.58 27.93 5.11
N GLU A 417 -1.03 29.14 4.90
CA GLU A 417 0.41 29.43 5.09
C GLU A 417 0.87 29.12 6.52
N SER A 418 0.02 29.33 7.53
CA SER A 418 0.34 28.97 8.94
C SER A 418 0.62 27.48 9.13
N LEU A 419 -0.04 26.61 8.34
CA LEU A 419 0.18 25.18 8.35
C LEU A 419 1.37 24.78 7.48
N LYS A 420 1.60 25.42 6.33
CA LYS A 420 2.76 25.15 5.46
C LYS A 420 4.13 25.35 6.16
N ASN A 421 4.17 26.15 7.20
CA ASN A 421 5.40 26.37 7.98
C ASN A 421 5.63 25.29 9.07
N ASN A 422 4.75 24.31 9.18
CA ASN A 422 4.90 23.18 10.10
C ASN A 422 5.24 21.92 9.31
N TRP A 423 6.42 21.34 9.52
CA TRP A 423 6.89 20.17 8.78
C TRP A 423 5.96 18.95 8.87
N ALA A 424 5.22 18.81 9.98
CA ALA A 424 4.29 17.70 10.17
C ALA A 424 3.02 17.79 9.30
N THR A 425 2.78 18.92 8.64
CA THR A 425 1.61 19.11 7.75
C THR A 425 1.95 19.04 6.26
N HIS A 426 3.20 18.79 5.90
CA HIS A 426 3.57 18.54 4.52
C HIS A 426 3.03 17.18 4.03
N SER A 427 2.54 17.16 2.79
CA SER A 427 1.90 15.98 2.21
C SER A 427 2.89 15.10 1.44
N TYR A 428 3.86 14.52 2.16
CA TYR A 428 4.85 13.63 1.53
C TYR A 428 4.24 12.30 1.09
N HIS A 429 3.27 11.77 1.86
CA HIS A 429 2.56 10.51 1.55
C HIS A 429 1.19 10.74 0.86
N GLY A 430 0.69 11.97 0.88
CA GLY A 430 -0.44 12.44 0.08
C GLY A 430 0.03 13.50 -0.93
N SER A 431 -0.88 14.36 -1.36
CA SER A 431 -0.61 15.66 -1.99
C SER A 431 -1.83 16.55 -1.86
N GLU A 432 -1.64 17.87 -1.79
CA GLU A 432 -2.76 18.80 -1.70
C GLU A 432 -3.73 18.62 -2.88
N GLU A 433 -3.19 18.48 -4.09
CA GLU A 433 -3.96 18.33 -5.32
C GLU A 433 -4.77 17.02 -5.33
N HIS A 434 -4.15 15.93 -4.91
CA HIS A 434 -4.78 14.62 -4.92
C HIS A 434 -5.78 14.46 -3.77
N ASN A 435 -5.42 14.90 -2.56
CA ASN A 435 -6.28 14.83 -1.39
C ASN A 435 -7.54 15.68 -1.55
N SER A 436 -7.43 16.87 -2.15
CA SER A 436 -8.62 17.71 -2.41
C SER A 436 -9.60 17.06 -3.37
N ARG A 437 -9.12 16.39 -4.42
CA ARG A 437 -9.98 15.59 -5.31
C ARG A 437 -10.62 14.40 -4.58
N ALA A 438 -9.88 13.79 -3.66
CA ALA A 438 -10.37 12.67 -2.87
C ALA A 438 -11.53 13.06 -1.96
N VAL A 439 -11.51 14.26 -1.38
CA VAL A 439 -12.65 14.78 -0.59
C VAL A 439 -13.90 14.91 -1.45
N ILE A 440 -13.81 15.52 -2.63
CA ILE A 440 -14.96 15.61 -3.55
C ILE A 440 -15.44 14.20 -3.92
N ASN A 441 -14.52 13.30 -4.29
CA ASN A 441 -14.88 11.93 -4.65
C ASN A 441 -15.63 11.21 -3.52
N ARG A 442 -15.25 11.44 -2.26
CA ARG A 442 -15.92 10.84 -1.11
C ARG A 442 -17.39 11.27 -0.97
N TYR A 443 -17.68 12.55 -1.19
CA TYR A 443 -19.02 13.11 -0.96
C TYR A 443 -19.90 13.14 -2.22
N LEU A 444 -19.32 13.38 -3.39
CA LEU A 444 -20.02 13.61 -4.65
C LEU A 444 -19.73 12.59 -5.74
N GLY A 445 -18.69 11.73 -5.55
CA GLY A 445 -18.25 10.76 -6.55
C GLY A 445 -17.37 11.38 -7.64
N TYR A 446 -17.20 10.66 -8.75
CA TYR A 446 -16.25 11.02 -9.81
C TYR A 446 -16.80 12.03 -10.82
N TRP A 447 -18.12 12.20 -10.91
CA TRP A 447 -18.75 13.01 -11.96
C TRP A 447 -18.73 14.50 -11.59
N ASP A 448 -18.35 15.34 -12.54
CA ASP A 448 -18.24 16.80 -12.40
C ASP A 448 -19.52 17.55 -12.76
N ALA A 449 -20.65 16.86 -12.91
CA ALA A 449 -21.96 17.37 -13.30
C ALA A 449 -22.08 17.85 -14.76
N ASN A 450 -21.02 17.76 -15.59
CA ASN A 450 -21.11 18.03 -17.00
C ASN A 450 -21.58 16.78 -17.75
N PRO A 451 -22.71 16.80 -18.49
CA PRO A 451 -23.17 15.63 -19.23
C PRO A 451 -22.16 15.02 -20.20
N ALA A 452 -21.26 15.83 -20.78
CA ALA A 452 -20.23 15.35 -21.71
C ALA A 452 -19.19 14.43 -21.01
N THR A 453 -18.99 14.55 -19.69
CA THR A 453 -18.10 13.71 -18.90
C THR A 453 -18.80 12.51 -18.27
N LEU A 454 -20.13 12.41 -18.40
CA LEU A 454 -20.89 11.26 -17.88
C LEU A 454 -20.67 10.00 -18.75
N MET A 455 -20.56 10.19 -20.07
CA MET A 455 -20.28 9.12 -21.03
C MET A 455 -19.11 9.54 -21.96
N PRO A 456 -17.89 9.68 -21.43
CA PRO A 456 -16.76 10.10 -22.25
C PRO A 456 -16.33 9.00 -23.23
N LEU A 457 -15.78 9.40 -24.36
CA LEU A 457 -15.00 8.47 -25.17
C LEU A 457 -13.81 7.95 -24.36
N SER A 458 -13.44 6.68 -24.60
CA SER A 458 -12.20 6.17 -24.00
C SER A 458 -10.98 6.99 -24.48
N PRO A 459 -9.88 7.05 -23.69
CA PRO A 459 -8.67 7.72 -24.17
C PRO A 459 -8.18 7.22 -25.53
N LYS A 460 -8.32 5.92 -25.80
CA LYS A 460 -7.95 5.29 -27.06
C LYS A 460 -8.84 5.79 -28.23
N ASP A 461 -10.13 5.98 -28.00
CA ASP A 461 -11.07 6.41 -29.04
C ASP A 461 -11.05 7.92 -29.25
N SER A 462 -10.78 8.70 -28.21
CA SER A 462 -10.74 10.17 -28.29
C SER A 462 -9.42 10.71 -28.83
N ALA A 463 -8.30 10.04 -28.56
CA ALA A 463 -6.97 10.56 -28.93
C ALA A 463 -6.76 10.77 -30.44
N PRO A 464 -7.20 9.88 -31.35
CA PRO A 464 -7.10 10.12 -32.81
C PRO A 464 -7.85 11.39 -33.24
N LEU A 465 -9.02 11.67 -32.68
CA LEU A 465 -9.79 12.88 -32.97
C LEU A 465 -9.04 14.13 -32.51
N TYR A 466 -8.47 14.13 -31.30
CA TYR A 466 -7.65 15.24 -30.83
C TYR A 466 -6.40 15.42 -31.70
N MET A 467 -5.74 14.32 -32.09
CA MET A 467 -4.56 14.38 -32.96
C MET A 467 -4.89 15.03 -34.32
N GLU A 468 -5.99 14.63 -34.95
CA GLU A 468 -6.47 15.22 -36.19
C GLU A 468 -6.74 16.73 -36.02
N MET A 469 -7.50 17.12 -34.99
CA MET A 469 -7.85 18.52 -34.71
C MET A 469 -6.64 19.38 -34.37
N MET A 470 -5.59 18.81 -33.78
CA MET A 470 -4.32 19.52 -33.51
C MET A 470 -3.39 19.59 -34.74
N GLY A 471 -3.77 18.99 -35.86
CA GLY A 471 -3.03 19.08 -37.11
C GLY A 471 -1.97 18.00 -37.33
N GLY A 472 -2.11 16.85 -36.64
CA GLY A 472 -1.27 15.68 -36.80
C GLY A 472 -0.09 15.58 -35.83
N ALA A 473 0.55 14.41 -35.85
CA ALA A 473 1.64 14.06 -34.94
C ALA A 473 2.80 15.06 -34.92
N ASP A 474 3.25 15.48 -36.11
CA ASP A 474 4.40 16.42 -36.24
C ASP A 474 4.15 17.75 -35.53
N LYS A 475 2.92 18.30 -35.66
CA LYS A 475 2.57 19.56 -35.01
C LYS A 475 2.49 19.40 -33.49
N ILE A 476 1.99 18.28 -33.01
CA ILE A 476 1.95 17.98 -31.57
C ILE A 476 3.36 17.82 -31.02
N MET A 477 4.24 17.11 -31.73
CA MET A 477 5.67 16.96 -31.35
C MET A 477 6.38 18.32 -31.26
N VAL A 478 6.24 19.16 -32.28
CA VAL A 478 6.83 20.49 -32.28
C VAL A 478 6.28 21.35 -31.13
N LYS A 479 4.97 21.35 -30.93
CA LYS A 479 4.34 22.11 -29.84
C LYS A 479 4.71 21.53 -28.46
N GLY A 480 4.70 20.24 -28.30
CA GLY A 480 5.09 19.55 -27.05
C GLY A 480 6.53 19.88 -26.67
N LYS A 481 7.46 19.79 -27.63
CA LYS A 481 8.86 20.19 -27.40
C LYS A 481 8.99 21.68 -27.04
N SER A 482 8.26 22.54 -27.72
CA SER A 482 8.25 23.98 -27.42
C SER A 482 7.73 24.28 -26.01
N LEU A 483 6.69 23.57 -25.55
CA LEU A 483 6.17 23.69 -24.20
C LEU A 483 7.15 23.14 -23.14
N PHE A 484 7.81 22.02 -23.43
CA PHE A 484 8.89 21.49 -22.60
C PHE A 484 10.02 22.51 -22.44
N ASP A 485 10.49 23.09 -23.54
CA ASP A 485 11.56 24.11 -23.56
C ASP A 485 11.20 25.42 -22.85
N GLN A 486 9.91 25.63 -22.56
CA GLN A 486 9.38 26.77 -21.79
C GLN A 486 9.07 26.39 -20.33
N GLY A 487 9.35 25.18 -19.89
CA GLY A 487 8.99 24.70 -18.55
C GLY A 487 7.48 24.48 -18.32
N LYS A 488 6.66 24.51 -19.37
CA LYS A 488 5.21 24.32 -19.33
C LYS A 488 4.89 22.82 -19.41
N TYR A 489 5.30 22.09 -18.38
CA TYR A 489 5.25 20.62 -18.39
C TYR A 489 3.84 20.07 -18.33
N ARG A 490 2.90 20.74 -17.62
CA ARG A 490 1.49 20.29 -17.55
C ARG A 490 0.82 20.39 -18.90
N GLU A 491 1.01 21.49 -19.61
CA GLU A 491 0.50 21.68 -20.97
C GLU A 491 1.18 20.73 -21.95
N ALA A 492 2.47 20.47 -21.77
CA ALA A 492 3.21 19.52 -22.61
C ALA A 492 2.66 18.10 -22.49
N TYR A 493 2.50 17.58 -21.26
CA TYR A 493 1.98 16.23 -21.12
C TYR A 493 0.51 16.11 -21.54
N GLU A 494 -0.29 17.17 -21.42
CA GLU A 494 -1.69 17.17 -21.84
C GLU A 494 -1.83 16.81 -23.33
N ILE A 495 -1.02 17.41 -24.20
CA ILE A 495 -1.06 17.15 -25.65
C ILE A 495 -0.27 15.91 -26.06
N LEU A 496 0.90 15.68 -25.46
CA LEU A 496 1.75 14.53 -25.79
C LEU A 496 1.09 13.21 -25.36
N ASN A 497 0.37 13.19 -24.26
CA ASN A 497 -0.38 12.01 -23.84
C ASN A 497 -1.46 11.63 -24.88
N LYS A 498 -2.12 12.61 -25.52
CA LYS A 498 -3.04 12.34 -26.63
C LYS A 498 -2.31 11.70 -27.80
N LEU A 499 -1.14 12.21 -28.15
CA LEU A 499 -0.35 11.63 -29.25
C LEU A 499 0.08 10.19 -28.96
N VAL A 500 0.55 9.91 -27.73
CA VAL A 500 0.96 8.54 -27.33
C VAL A 500 -0.22 7.56 -27.35
N TYR A 501 -1.43 8.02 -26.99
CA TYR A 501 -2.64 7.19 -27.11
C TYR A 501 -3.06 6.98 -28.59
N ALA A 502 -2.90 7.99 -29.46
CA ALA A 502 -3.23 7.88 -30.89
C ALA A 502 -2.20 7.04 -31.65
N GLU A 503 -0.92 7.15 -31.30
CA GLU A 503 0.19 6.44 -31.92
C GLU A 503 1.05 5.72 -30.86
N PRO A 504 0.58 4.57 -30.32
CA PRO A 504 1.26 3.85 -29.22
C PRO A 504 2.68 3.36 -29.57
N GLN A 505 3.00 3.25 -30.87
CA GLN A 505 4.31 2.81 -31.37
C GLN A 505 5.25 3.99 -31.69
N ASN A 506 4.82 5.22 -31.50
CA ASN A 506 5.64 6.40 -31.73
C ASN A 506 6.64 6.58 -30.58
N THR A 507 7.85 6.04 -30.77
CA THR A 507 8.92 6.07 -29.75
C THR A 507 9.36 7.50 -29.42
N GLN A 508 9.41 8.40 -30.40
CA GLN A 508 9.79 9.80 -30.16
C GLN A 508 8.76 10.52 -29.28
N ALA A 509 7.47 10.26 -29.48
CA ALA A 509 6.42 10.82 -28.64
C ALA A 509 6.48 10.26 -27.21
N LYS A 510 6.73 8.96 -27.06
CA LYS A 510 6.93 8.34 -25.75
C LYS A 510 8.14 8.90 -25.02
N ASP A 511 9.25 9.11 -25.71
CA ASP A 511 10.47 9.67 -25.11
C ASP A 511 10.27 11.11 -24.64
N LEU A 512 9.66 11.95 -25.48
CA LEU A 512 9.40 13.33 -25.09
C LEU A 512 8.40 13.42 -23.93
N LEU A 513 7.37 12.56 -23.93
CA LEU A 513 6.43 12.46 -22.81
C LEU A 513 7.13 11.99 -21.53
N ALA A 514 8.05 11.03 -21.63
CA ALA A 514 8.87 10.57 -20.52
C ALA A 514 9.77 11.68 -19.97
N ASP A 515 10.43 12.44 -20.84
CA ASP A 515 11.23 13.63 -20.46
C ASP A 515 10.37 14.64 -19.66
N VAL A 516 9.14 14.89 -20.11
CA VAL A 516 8.19 15.78 -19.41
C VAL A 516 7.82 15.20 -18.03
N TYR A 517 7.49 13.92 -17.96
CA TYR A 517 7.11 13.26 -16.71
C TYR A 517 8.25 13.27 -15.68
N GLU A 518 9.50 13.11 -16.10
CA GLU A 518 10.65 13.24 -15.21
C GLU A 518 10.74 14.63 -14.58
N GLN A 519 10.63 15.70 -15.37
CA GLN A 519 10.67 17.06 -14.84
C GLN A 519 9.53 17.33 -13.84
N VAL A 520 8.33 16.83 -14.13
CA VAL A 520 7.20 16.93 -13.18
C VAL A 520 7.49 16.12 -11.91
N GLY A 521 7.96 14.88 -12.04
CA GLY A 521 8.30 14.02 -10.92
C GLY A 521 9.36 14.65 -10.00
N TYR A 522 10.41 15.24 -10.56
CA TYR A 522 11.47 15.90 -9.78
C TYR A 522 10.95 17.05 -8.91
N GLN A 523 9.92 17.77 -9.37
CA GLN A 523 9.34 18.90 -8.65
C GLN A 523 8.36 18.50 -7.55
N LYS A 524 7.89 17.24 -7.51
CA LYS A 524 6.86 16.81 -6.56
C LYS A 524 7.41 16.57 -5.16
N GLU A 525 6.77 17.18 -4.18
CA GLU A 525 7.00 16.96 -2.75
C GLU A 525 6.48 15.59 -2.32
N SER A 526 5.32 15.16 -2.85
CA SER A 526 4.75 13.84 -2.57
C SER A 526 5.58 12.73 -3.19
N ALA A 527 6.05 11.79 -2.37
CA ALA A 527 6.79 10.61 -2.81
C ALA A 527 5.96 9.76 -3.78
N GLY A 528 4.69 9.50 -3.45
CA GLY A 528 3.82 8.68 -4.29
C GLY A 528 3.52 9.31 -5.66
N VAL A 529 3.34 10.64 -5.72
CA VAL A 529 3.15 11.37 -6.98
C VAL A 529 4.45 11.40 -7.78
N ARG A 530 5.60 11.71 -7.15
CA ARG A 530 6.92 11.62 -7.77
C ARG A 530 7.14 10.25 -8.40
N ASN A 531 7.00 9.20 -7.60
CA ASN A 531 7.22 7.82 -8.04
C ASN A 531 6.31 7.45 -9.20
N SER A 532 5.05 7.91 -9.19
CA SER A 532 4.10 7.65 -10.28
C SER A 532 4.54 8.28 -11.60
N PHE A 533 5.00 9.52 -11.60
CA PHE A 533 5.51 10.16 -12.80
C PHE A 533 6.81 9.53 -13.31
N LEU A 534 7.73 9.19 -12.40
CA LEU A 534 8.99 8.55 -12.78
C LEU A 534 8.80 7.12 -13.27
N ALA A 535 7.89 6.34 -12.64
CA ALA A 535 7.54 5.00 -13.10
C ALA A 535 6.87 5.04 -14.48
N ALA A 536 6.00 6.04 -14.72
CA ALA A 536 5.42 6.26 -16.05
C ALA A 536 6.49 6.56 -17.11
N ALA A 537 7.46 7.43 -16.81
CA ALA A 537 8.59 7.71 -17.68
C ALA A 537 9.42 6.45 -17.95
N TYR A 538 9.70 5.68 -16.91
CA TYR A 538 10.41 4.40 -17.02
C TYR A 538 9.69 3.42 -17.95
N GLU A 539 8.40 3.21 -17.76
CA GLU A 539 7.62 2.27 -18.60
C GLU A 539 7.49 2.75 -20.06
N LEU A 540 7.36 4.05 -20.32
CA LEU A 540 7.32 4.57 -21.68
C LEU A 540 8.60 4.25 -22.47
N ARG A 541 9.76 4.21 -21.80
CA ARG A 541 11.06 3.90 -22.41
C ARG A 541 11.38 2.41 -22.46
N HIS A 542 11.08 1.68 -21.40
CA HIS A 542 11.51 0.29 -21.21
C HIS A 542 10.40 -0.74 -21.45
N GLY A 543 9.16 -0.29 -21.55
CA GLY A 543 8.00 -1.17 -21.50
C GLY A 543 7.65 -1.62 -20.08
N MET A 544 6.60 -2.41 -19.98
CA MET A 544 6.16 -2.98 -18.71
C MET A 544 7.24 -3.90 -18.10
N PRO A 545 7.33 -3.95 -16.77
CA PRO A 545 8.27 -4.84 -16.10
C PRO A 545 8.01 -6.30 -16.47
N LYS A 546 9.08 -7.04 -16.80
CA LYS A 546 9.04 -8.49 -17.00
C LYS A 546 9.13 -9.17 -15.62
N GLY A 547 8.08 -9.83 -15.24
CA GLY A 547 7.96 -10.51 -13.95
C GLY A 547 6.81 -9.93 -13.12
N VAL A 548 6.32 -10.75 -12.22
CA VAL A 548 5.21 -10.39 -11.32
C VAL A 548 5.79 -10.28 -9.93
N PRO A 549 5.60 -9.14 -9.22
CA PRO A 549 5.94 -9.07 -7.80
C PRO A 549 5.29 -10.21 -7.04
N PRO A 550 5.90 -10.72 -5.96
CA PRO A 550 5.24 -11.68 -5.10
C PRO A 550 3.89 -11.09 -4.70
N LYS A 551 2.83 -11.87 -4.89
CA LYS A 551 1.51 -11.48 -4.41
C LYS A 551 1.58 -11.34 -2.90
N PRO A 552 1.01 -10.29 -2.31
CA PRO A 552 0.92 -10.17 -0.86
C PRO A 552 -0.02 -11.21 -0.22
N THR A 553 -0.41 -12.25 -0.96
CA THR A 553 -1.25 -13.36 -0.54
C THR A 553 -0.39 -14.57 -0.19
N GLY A 554 0.23 -14.55 0.99
CA GLY A 554 0.86 -15.73 1.55
C GLY A 554 -0.16 -16.80 1.96
N PRO A 555 0.30 -18.01 2.34
CA PRO A 555 -0.57 -19.11 2.80
C PRO A 555 -1.51 -18.68 3.94
N ASP A 556 -1.09 -17.76 4.78
CA ASP A 556 -1.87 -17.26 5.90
C ASP A 556 -3.07 -16.42 5.45
N MET A 557 -2.87 -15.57 4.45
CA MET A 557 -3.96 -14.78 3.87
C MET A 557 -5.04 -15.68 3.25
N ILE A 558 -4.63 -16.79 2.65
CA ILE A 558 -5.59 -17.78 2.08
C ILE A 558 -6.37 -18.48 3.20
N ARG A 559 -5.71 -18.85 4.30
CA ARG A 559 -6.37 -19.43 5.46
C ARG A 559 -7.34 -18.46 6.13
N ALA A 560 -6.91 -17.21 6.25
CA ALA A 560 -7.70 -16.14 6.85
C ALA A 560 -8.88 -15.68 5.98
N MET A 561 -8.84 -15.95 4.67
CA MET A 561 -9.94 -15.65 3.76
C MET A 561 -11.15 -16.53 4.10
N SER A 562 -12.29 -15.92 4.44
CA SER A 562 -13.51 -16.67 4.67
C SER A 562 -13.97 -17.40 3.40
N THR A 563 -14.72 -18.47 3.57
CA THR A 563 -15.34 -19.19 2.43
C THR A 563 -16.24 -18.25 1.62
N GLU A 564 -16.97 -17.38 2.29
CA GLU A 564 -17.84 -16.38 1.66
C GLU A 564 -17.04 -15.42 0.77
N LEU A 565 -15.97 -14.81 1.29
CA LEU A 565 -15.09 -13.91 0.54
C LEU A 565 -14.44 -14.60 -0.67
N TRP A 566 -14.07 -15.88 -0.53
CA TRP A 566 -13.54 -16.64 -1.65
C TRP A 566 -14.59 -16.88 -2.75
N LEU A 567 -15.84 -17.20 -2.37
CA LEU A 567 -16.95 -17.38 -3.32
C LEU A 567 -17.26 -16.06 -4.05
N GLU A 568 -17.26 -14.93 -3.34
CA GLU A 568 -17.39 -13.60 -3.94
C GLU A 568 -16.25 -13.30 -4.93
N TYR A 569 -15.01 -13.64 -4.55
CA TYR A 569 -13.87 -13.52 -5.45
C TYR A 569 -14.01 -14.39 -6.71
N LEU A 570 -14.58 -15.60 -6.61
CA LEU A 570 -14.87 -16.41 -7.78
C LEU A 570 -15.88 -15.71 -8.71
N GLY A 571 -16.88 -15.02 -8.16
CA GLY A 571 -17.81 -14.20 -8.93
C GLY A 571 -17.11 -13.06 -9.69
N ILE A 572 -16.09 -12.44 -9.09
CA ILE A 572 -15.26 -11.41 -9.75
C ILE A 572 -14.37 -12.02 -10.85
N ALA A 573 -13.83 -13.21 -10.61
CA ALA A 573 -12.93 -13.89 -11.53
C ALA A 573 -13.67 -14.63 -12.67
N LEU A 574 -14.99 -14.72 -12.60
CA LEU A 574 -15.82 -15.39 -13.60
C LEU A 574 -15.85 -14.62 -14.90
N ASP A 575 -15.47 -15.26 -16.00
CA ASP A 575 -15.79 -14.79 -17.35
C ASP A 575 -17.22 -15.20 -17.70
N GLY A 576 -18.17 -14.33 -17.39
CA GLY A 576 -19.59 -14.58 -17.57
C GLY A 576 -19.99 -14.91 -19.01
N SER A 577 -19.22 -14.48 -20.02
CA SER A 577 -19.50 -14.79 -21.42
C SER A 577 -19.38 -16.28 -21.77
N LYS A 578 -18.54 -17.02 -21.01
CA LYS A 578 -18.33 -18.46 -21.18
C LYS A 578 -19.44 -19.33 -20.56
N VAL A 579 -20.30 -18.74 -19.77
CA VAL A 579 -21.35 -19.44 -19.01
C VAL A 579 -22.73 -18.79 -19.18
N ALA A 580 -22.92 -18.00 -20.24
CA ALA A 580 -24.15 -17.23 -20.46
C ALA A 580 -25.41 -18.13 -20.65
N ASP A 581 -25.22 -19.37 -21.13
CA ASP A 581 -26.26 -20.38 -21.33
C ASP A 581 -26.44 -21.29 -20.11
N GLN A 582 -25.72 -21.07 -19.01
CA GLN A 582 -25.72 -21.99 -17.86
C GLN A 582 -26.59 -21.51 -16.73
N HIS A 583 -27.16 -22.51 -16.07
CA HIS A 583 -27.77 -22.38 -14.75
C HIS A 583 -27.22 -23.51 -13.85
N LEU A 584 -26.85 -23.17 -12.62
CA LEU A 584 -26.36 -24.13 -11.62
C LEU A 584 -26.80 -23.66 -10.24
N VAL A 585 -27.44 -24.53 -9.50
CA VAL A 585 -27.68 -24.36 -8.06
C VAL A 585 -26.79 -25.37 -7.32
N LEU A 586 -25.82 -24.87 -6.59
CA LEU A 586 -24.82 -25.64 -5.87
C LEU A 586 -25.02 -25.46 -4.35
N ASN A 587 -25.10 -26.56 -3.59
CA ASN A 587 -24.90 -26.56 -2.16
C ASN A 587 -23.44 -26.88 -1.83
N LEU A 588 -22.76 -25.98 -1.10
CA LEU A 588 -21.41 -26.20 -0.58
C LEU A 588 -21.50 -26.39 0.95
N ARG A 589 -20.87 -27.44 1.45
CA ARG A 589 -20.84 -27.77 2.90
C ARG A 589 -19.41 -27.99 3.35
N THR A 590 -19.04 -27.39 4.48
CA THR A 590 -17.75 -27.62 5.16
C THR A 590 -18.01 -28.09 6.59
N PRO A 591 -18.15 -29.41 6.81
CA PRO A 591 -18.59 -29.97 8.09
C PRO A 591 -17.65 -29.69 9.26
N ASP A 592 -16.35 -29.58 9.02
CA ASP A 592 -15.33 -29.34 10.06
C ASP A 592 -15.48 -27.97 10.76
N ASN A 593 -16.04 -26.95 10.07
CA ASN A 593 -16.36 -25.66 10.65
C ASN A 593 -17.85 -25.32 10.66
N GLY A 594 -18.70 -26.24 10.17
CA GLY A 594 -20.17 -26.11 10.18
C GLY A 594 -20.75 -25.11 9.18
N GLU A 595 -19.95 -24.60 8.23
CA GLU A 595 -20.45 -23.65 7.22
C GLU A 595 -21.25 -24.35 6.11
N GLN A 596 -22.27 -23.64 5.65
CA GLN A 596 -23.14 -24.05 4.53
C GLN A 596 -23.41 -22.84 3.63
N PHE A 597 -23.40 -23.08 2.32
CA PHE A 597 -23.68 -22.05 1.32
C PHE A 597 -24.59 -22.59 0.22
N VAL A 598 -25.47 -21.74 -0.27
CA VAL A 598 -26.04 -21.90 -1.62
C VAL A 598 -25.21 -21.01 -2.54
N VAL A 599 -24.74 -21.59 -3.64
CA VAL A 599 -24.03 -20.88 -4.70
C VAL A 599 -24.85 -21.04 -5.99
N GLU A 600 -25.27 -19.95 -6.59
CA GLU A 600 -26.10 -19.95 -7.79
C GLU A 600 -25.38 -19.27 -8.94
N LEU A 601 -25.29 -19.95 -10.08
CA LEU A 601 -24.87 -19.40 -11.37
C LEU A 601 -26.11 -19.22 -12.23
N SER A 602 -26.43 -17.96 -12.53
CA SER A 602 -27.52 -17.60 -13.44
C SER A 602 -27.23 -16.26 -14.10
N ASN A 603 -27.74 -16.05 -15.31
CA ASN A 603 -27.57 -14.79 -16.03
C ASN A 603 -26.09 -14.30 -16.07
N SER A 604 -25.16 -15.21 -16.32
CA SER A 604 -23.70 -14.95 -16.33
C SER A 604 -23.13 -14.47 -14.99
N THR A 605 -23.85 -14.65 -13.88
CA THR A 605 -23.50 -14.11 -12.55
C THR A 605 -23.47 -15.22 -11.52
N LEU A 606 -22.43 -15.21 -10.67
CA LEU A 606 -22.31 -16.09 -9.52
C LEU A 606 -22.74 -15.31 -8.28
N THR A 607 -23.72 -15.86 -7.54
CA THR A 607 -24.18 -15.30 -6.26
C THR A 607 -24.11 -16.36 -5.17
N THR A 608 -23.99 -15.90 -3.92
CA THR A 608 -23.87 -16.80 -2.78
C THR A 608 -24.73 -16.34 -1.60
N ILE A 609 -25.15 -17.29 -0.79
CA ILE A 609 -25.78 -16.99 0.50
C ILE A 609 -25.31 -17.98 1.56
N LYS A 610 -24.79 -17.46 2.66
CA LYS A 610 -24.32 -18.22 3.82
C LYS A 610 -25.46 -18.69 4.69
N GLY A 611 -25.32 -19.87 5.30
CA GLY A 611 -26.26 -20.43 6.26
C GLY A 611 -27.51 -21.03 5.63
N GLN A 612 -27.57 -21.17 4.31
CA GLN A 612 -28.69 -21.74 3.58
C GLN A 612 -28.29 -22.96 2.77
N GLN A 613 -29.29 -23.81 2.47
CA GLN A 613 -29.18 -24.93 1.54
C GLN A 613 -30.40 -24.97 0.63
N ALA A 614 -30.18 -25.07 -0.67
CA ALA A 614 -31.25 -25.24 -1.64
C ALA A 614 -31.89 -26.63 -1.50
N LYS A 615 -33.21 -26.68 -1.48
CA LYS A 615 -33.94 -27.95 -1.40
C LYS A 615 -33.78 -28.81 -2.64
N LYS A 616 -33.55 -28.15 -3.79
CA LYS A 616 -33.30 -28.80 -5.08
C LYS A 616 -32.02 -28.17 -5.65
N ALA A 617 -30.89 -28.73 -5.28
CA ALA A 617 -29.59 -28.35 -5.85
C ALA A 617 -29.28 -29.29 -7.02
N ASP A 618 -28.64 -28.75 -8.06
CA ASP A 618 -28.12 -29.55 -9.18
C ASP A 618 -26.89 -30.36 -8.74
N LEU A 619 -26.13 -29.79 -7.80
CA LEU A 619 -24.94 -30.42 -7.22
C LEU A 619 -24.83 -30.05 -5.74
N THR A 620 -24.44 -31.03 -4.92
CA THR A 620 -23.98 -30.80 -3.54
C THR A 620 -22.52 -31.19 -3.42
N ILE A 621 -21.68 -30.28 -2.96
CA ILE A 621 -20.26 -30.51 -2.65
C ILE A 621 -20.08 -30.50 -1.15
N THR A 622 -19.47 -31.54 -0.61
CA THR A 622 -19.10 -31.64 0.81
C THR A 622 -17.60 -31.94 0.91
N LEU A 623 -16.87 -31.11 1.63
CA LEU A 623 -15.44 -31.27 1.91
C LEU A 623 -15.09 -30.49 3.17
N ASP A 624 -13.98 -30.82 3.82
CA ASP A 624 -13.50 -30.02 4.95
C ASP A 624 -13.00 -28.67 4.51
N ARG A 625 -13.21 -27.63 5.33
CA ARG A 625 -12.71 -26.26 5.09
C ARG A 625 -11.18 -26.26 4.89
N SER A 626 -10.46 -27.08 5.66
CA SER A 626 -9.02 -27.26 5.53
C SER A 626 -8.57 -27.82 4.17
N ASP A 627 -9.37 -28.71 3.54
CA ASP A 627 -9.12 -29.20 2.20
C ASP A 627 -9.49 -28.15 1.12
N LEU A 628 -10.56 -27.37 1.37
CA LEU A 628 -10.93 -26.24 0.52
C LEU A 628 -9.82 -25.18 0.44
N GLU A 629 -9.08 -24.94 1.53
CA GLU A 629 -7.88 -24.06 1.52
C GLU A 629 -6.84 -24.48 0.48
N GLY A 630 -6.67 -25.78 0.29
CA GLY A 630 -5.80 -26.30 -0.77
C GLY A 630 -6.26 -25.91 -2.17
N VAL A 631 -7.58 -25.88 -2.41
CA VAL A 631 -8.18 -25.41 -3.68
C VAL A 631 -8.01 -23.90 -3.83
N MET A 632 -8.31 -23.14 -2.78
CA MET A 632 -8.13 -21.67 -2.75
C MET A 632 -6.68 -21.29 -3.02
N ALA A 633 -5.73 -22.03 -2.46
CA ALA A 633 -4.30 -21.88 -2.68
C ALA A 633 -3.80 -22.42 -4.02
N ARG A 634 -4.66 -23.04 -4.82
CA ARG A 634 -4.31 -23.74 -6.07
C ARG A 634 -3.25 -24.84 -5.90
N LYS A 635 -3.17 -25.44 -4.72
CA LYS A 635 -2.29 -26.58 -4.41
C LYS A 635 -2.92 -27.91 -4.79
N THR A 636 -4.24 -27.95 -4.86
CA THR A 636 -5.06 -29.11 -5.26
C THR A 636 -6.29 -28.64 -6.04
N SER A 637 -7.04 -29.57 -6.58
CA SER A 637 -8.30 -29.30 -7.27
C SER A 637 -9.44 -30.11 -6.65
N PHE A 638 -10.68 -29.70 -6.88
CA PHE A 638 -11.86 -30.46 -6.46
C PHE A 638 -11.82 -31.91 -7.00
N ALA A 639 -11.40 -32.09 -8.25
CA ALA A 639 -11.27 -33.43 -8.85
C ALA A 639 -10.24 -34.30 -8.11
N GLN A 640 -9.11 -33.74 -7.68
CA GLN A 640 -8.11 -34.44 -6.87
C GLN A 640 -8.64 -34.80 -5.48
N LEU A 641 -9.39 -33.90 -4.86
CA LEU A 641 -10.00 -34.15 -3.56
C LEU A 641 -11.07 -35.25 -3.63
N VAL A 642 -11.88 -35.26 -4.67
CA VAL A 642 -12.85 -36.36 -4.93
C VAL A 642 -12.13 -37.68 -5.13
N ALA A 643 -11.08 -37.72 -5.94
CA ALA A 643 -10.28 -38.92 -6.17
C ALA A 643 -9.59 -39.44 -4.90
N ALA A 644 -9.25 -38.53 -3.97
CA ALA A 644 -8.67 -38.85 -2.66
C ALA A 644 -9.70 -39.21 -1.59
N GLY A 645 -11.01 -39.16 -1.89
CA GLY A 645 -12.09 -39.39 -0.91
C GLY A 645 -12.26 -38.28 0.13
N LYS A 646 -11.69 -37.08 -0.13
CA LYS A 646 -11.72 -35.90 0.73
C LYS A 646 -12.83 -34.91 0.36
N ALA A 647 -13.47 -35.09 -0.79
CA ALA A 647 -14.65 -34.38 -1.21
C ALA A 647 -15.69 -35.35 -1.79
N THR A 648 -16.97 -35.06 -1.56
CA THR A 648 -18.07 -35.79 -2.21
C THR A 648 -18.84 -34.84 -3.11
N PHE A 649 -19.24 -35.36 -4.29
CA PHE A 649 -20.09 -34.70 -5.29
C PHE A 649 -21.37 -35.49 -5.44
N GLU A 650 -22.50 -34.90 -5.07
CA GLU A 650 -23.83 -35.51 -5.19
C GLU A 650 -24.65 -34.69 -6.21
N GLY A 651 -24.92 -35.24 -7.40
CA GLY A 651 -25.64 -34.58 -8.49
C GLY A 651 -24.85 -34.46 -9.77
N ASP A 652 -25.28 -33.53 -10.67
CA ASP A 652 -24.62 -33.29 -11.95
C ASP A 652 -23.43 -32.29 -11.77
N HIS A 653 -22.22 -32.79 -11.97
CA HIS A 653 -20.99 -32.01 -11.81
C HIS A 653 -20.57 -31.26 -13.09
N LYS A 654 -21.15 -31.55 -14.25
CA LYS A 654 -20.75 -30.93 -15.53
C LYS A 654 -20.91 -29.42 -15.54
N PRO A 655 -22.03 -28.81 -15.07
CA PRO A 655 -22.15 -27.37 -15.00
C PRO A 655 -21.09 -26.71 -14.09
N PHE A 656 -20.71 -27.39 -13.00
CA PHE A 656 -19.67 -26.94 -12.09
C PHE A 656 -18.27 -26.97 -12.73
N GLU A 657 -17.97 -28.03 -13.51
CA GLU A 657 -16.71 -28.09 -14.27
C GLU A 657 -16.60 -26.96 -15.29
N ARG A 658 -17.70 -26.62 -15.99
CA ARG A 658 -17.75 -25.47 -16.90
C ARG A 658 -17.59 -24.14 -16.15
N LEU A 659 -18.23 -23.98 -14.99
CA LEU A 659 -18.05 -22.82 -14.12
C LEU A 659 -16.56 -22.65 -13.76
N MET A 660 -15.91 -23.70 -13.26
CA MET A 660 -14.50 -23.64 -12.89
C MET A 660 -13.56 -23.36 -14.07
N ALA A 661 -13.89 -23.85 -15.27
CA ALA A 661 -13.15 -23.55 -16.49
C ALA A 661 -13.35 -22.10 -16.99
N ALA A 662 -14.41 -21.43 -16.56
CA ALA A 662 -14.68 -20.04 -16.88
C ALA A 662 -14.02 -19.03 -15.90
N ILE A 663 -13.44 -19.53 -14.79
CA ILE A 663 -12.69 -18.68 -13.84
C ILE A 663 -11.38 -18.20 -14.49
N THR A 664 -11.25 -16.90 -14.65
CA THR A 664 -10.09 -16.27 -15.28
C THR A 664 -9.05 -15.89 -14.24
N PRO A 665 -7.80 -16.34 -14.36
CA PRO A 665 -6.72 -15.86 -13.50
C PRO A 665 -6.36 -14.42 -13.88
N PHE A 666 -6.19 -13.57 -12.86
CA PHE A 666 -5.69 -12.21 -13.05
C PHE A 666 -4.17 -12.18 -12.95
N THR A 667 -3.54 -11.35 -13.79
CA THR A 667 -2.12 -11.03 -13.72
C THR A 667 -1.96 -9.51 -13.60
N PRO A 668 -1.01 -9.01 -12.81
CA PRO A 668 -0.79 -7.56 -12.69
C PRO A 668 0.03 -6.97 -13.86
N THR A 669 0.19 -7.73 -14.96
CA THR A 669 0.96 -7.32 -16.13
C THR A 669 0.05 -6.82 -17.26
N PHE A 670 -0.86 -5.90 -16.96
CA PHE A 670 -1.68 -5.22 -17.95
C PHE A 670 -1.20 -3.78 -18.19
N GLU A 671 -1.43 -3.27 -19.39
CA GLU A 671 -1.05 -1.91 -19.77
C GLU A 671 -1.78 -0.84 -18.96
N LEU A 672 -1.03 0.16 -18.46
CA LEU A 672 -1.57 1.41 -17.94
C LEU A 672 -1.28 2.57 -18.89
N LEU A 673 -0.14 2.53 -19.57
CA LEU A 673 0.24 3.49 -20.59
C LEU A 673 0.29 2.78 -21.94
N PRO A 674 -0.27 3.37 -23.02
CA PRO A 674 -0.38 2.69 -24.31
C PRO A 674 0.98 2.41 -24.93
N GLY A 675 1.11 1.23 -25.56
CA GLY A 675 2.32 0.79 -26.25
C GLY A 675 3.48 0.41 -25.31
N THR A 676 3.19 0.12 -24.02
CA THR A 676 4.20 -0.34 -23.06
C THR A 676 4.22 -1.86 -22.89
N GLN A 677 3.22 -2.58 -23.36
CA GLN A 677 3.22 -4.04 -23.44
C GLN A 677 4.14 -4.50 -24.60
N GLN A 678 5.16 -5.30 -24.29
CA GLN A 678 6.12 -5.87 -25.24
C GLN A 678 5.76 -7.30 -25.60
#